data_bdc5503002530886a0cf56faaa92a1dd
#
_entry.id   bdc5503002530886a0cf56faaa92a1dd
#
_cell.length_a   1.000
_cell.length_b   1.000
_cell.length_c   1.000
_cell.angle_alpha   90.00
_cell.angle_beta   90.00
_cell.angle_gamma   90.00
#
_symmetry.space_group_name_H-M   'P 1'
#
loop_
_entity.id
_entity.type
_entity.pdbx_description
1 polymer ?
#
loop_
_entity_poly.entity_id
_entity_poly.type
_entity_poly.pdbx_seq_one_letter_code
_entity_poly.pdbx_strand_id
1 'polypeptide(L)'
;MNDLSKNILLWVVIAVVLISVFNSFNTSTGQVDTIAYSEFLRDVKDGNVNTVTFKDDKIIGQRVGSGEFMTYNPETDNTALIGVLQENNVRTEAAPPERQSFLMQLFISSFPILLLIAVWVYFMRQMQGGGGGRGAMAFGKSRARLLGEDQVNVTFADVAGVEEAKEEVVEIVEFLKDPAKFQRLGGKIPKGVLMVGSPGTGKTLLARAIAGEAKVPFFTISGSDFVEMFVGVGASRVRDMFEQAKKHAPCIIFIDEIDAVGRHRGAGLGGGHDEREQTLNQLLVEMDGFEGNEGVIVIAATNRPDVLDHALLRPGRFDRQVVVPLPDVRGREQILKVHMRKIPIDDDVRPMVIARGTPGFSGADLANLVNEAALFAARANRRTVTMEEFEKAKDKIMMGAERRSMVMSEEERKLTAYHEAGHAIVGLSVPDHDPVYKVTIIPRGRALGVTMFLPEEDRYSHSMRRLESQISSLFGGRIAEKLIFGPDCVTTGASNDIERATDISRNMVTKWGFSERLGPLTYTEEDGEVFLGRSVTQHKQVSDVTAHVIDEEVRSIIDRNYERAESILTENLDKLHSMADALIKYETISEEQISDIMAGRDPRPPPDWTDTPTPPAAPTGMESDESKGGEGQIGGPASQH
;
A
#
# COMPACT_ATOMS: atom_id res chain seq x y z
N MET A 1 -44.69 -12.46 -8.99
CA MET A 1 -44.40 -11.15 -8.38
C MET A 1 -42.95 -11.19 -7.95
N ASN A 2 -42.16 -10.28 -8.46
CA ASN A 2 -40.75 -10.17 -8.10
C ASN A 2 -40.62 -9.79 -6.61
N ASP A 3 -39.56 -10.23 -5.92
CA ASP A 3 -39.36 -9.96 -4.49
C ASP A 3 -39.34 -8.46 -4.16
N LEU A 4 -38.94 -7.64 -5.12
CA LEU A 4 -39.03 -6.18 -5.03
C LEU A 4 -40.46 -5.66 -4.90
N SER A 5 -41.42 -6.24 -5.64
CA SER A 5 -42.83 -5.84 -5.58
C SER A 5 -43.52 -6.30 -4.29
N LYS A 6 -43.10 -7.41 -3.69
CA LYS A 6 -43.58 -7.85 -2.37
C LYS A 6 -43.08 -6.92 -1.24
N ASN A 7 -41.83 -6.50 -1.32
CA ASN A 7 -41.27 -5.57 -0.32
C ASN A 7 -41.91 -4.17 -0.41
N ILE A 8 -42.16 -3.67 -1.61
CA ILE A 8 -42.86 -2.39 -1.82
C ILE A 8 -44.31 -2.49 -1.29
N LEU A 9 -45.02 -3.59 -1.57
CA LEU A 9 -46.37 -3.79 -1.06
C LEU A 9 -46.40 -3.81 0.47
N LEU A 10 -45.41 -4.46 1.12
CA LEU A 10 -45.29 -4.51 2.57
C LEU A 10 -45.09 -3.10 3.17
N TRP A 11 -44.19 -2.30 2.59
CA TRP A 11 -43.96 -0.93 3.04
C TRP A 11 -45.16 0.00 2.85
N VAL A 12 -45.94 -0.21 1.74
CA VAL A 12 -47.18 0.52 1.53
C VAL A 12 -48.22 0.14 2.57
N VAL A 13 -48.36 -1.14 2.92
CA VAL A 13 -49.30 -1.58 3.97
C VAL A 13 -48.91 -1.01 5.33
N ILE A 14 -47.59 -1.02 5.69
CA ILE A 14 -47.09 -0.42 6.94
C ILE A 14 -47.37 1.09 6.97
N ALA A 15 -47.13 1.79 5.87
CA ALA A 15 -47.40 3.23 5.78
C ALA A 15 -48.89 3.53 5.93
N VAL A 16 -49.77 2.78 5.30
CA VAL A 16 -51.24 2.94 5.42
C VAL A 16 -51.70 2.68 6.86
N VAL A 17 -51.17 1.67 7.53
CA VAL A 17 -51.49 1.37 8.93
C VAL A 17 -51.01 2.48 9.86
N LEU A 18 -49.78 2.98 9.66
CA LEU A 18 -49.22 4.08 10.44
C LEU A 18 -50.04 5.39 10.26
N ILE A 19 -50.43 5.71 9.04
CA ILE A 19 -51.27 6.87 8.72
C ILE A 19 -52.66 6.71 9.35
N SER A 20 -53.25 5.50 9.31
CA SER A 20 -54.56 5.22 9.90
C SER A 20 -54.52 5.33 11.45
N VAL A 21 -53.46 4.82 12.07
CA VAL A 21 -53.23 4.97 13.52
C VAL A 21 -52.98 6.42 13.88
N PHE A 22 -52.18 7.14 13.12
CA PHE A 22 -51.93 8.59 13.35
C PHE A 22 -53.20 9.42 13.21
N ASN A 23 -54.05 9.16 12.20
CA ASN A 23 -55.35 9.82 12.03
C ASN A 23 -56.32 9.44 13.15
N SER A 24 -56.26 8.25 13.72
CA SER A 24 -57.10 7.85 14.86
C SER A 24 -56.76 8.60 16.15
N PHE A 25 -55.51 9.07 16.29
CA PHE A 25 -55.10 9.93 17.41
C PHE A 25 -55.38 11.43 17.17
N ASN A 26 -55.71 11.82 15.96
CA ASN A 26 -55.88 13.20 15.56
C ASN A 26 -57.35 13.53 15.29
N THR A 27 -58.30 13.03 16.12
CA THR A 27 -59.68 13.53 16.11
C THR A 27 -59.64 14.99 16.56
N SER A 28 -59.72 15.88 15.63
CA SER A 28 -59.89 17.31 15.84
C SER A 28 -61.22 17.52 16.60
N THR A 29 -61.16 17.74 17.90
CA THR A 29 -62.21 18.42 18.64
C THR A 29 -62.32 19.78 18.04
N GLY A 30 -63.52 20.13 17.49
CA GLY A 30 -63.84 21.47 17.03
C GLY A 30 -63.43 22.46 18.11
N GLN A 31 -62.99 23.64 17.71
CA GLN A 31 -62.53 24.71 18.57
C GLN A 31 -63.68 25.17 19.44
N VAL A 32 -63.91 24.56 20.62
CA VAL A 32 -64.84 25.00 21.65
C VAL A 32 -64.03 25.91 22.55
N ASP A 33 -64.44 27.18 22.68
CA ASP A 33 -63.74 28.14 23.52
C ASP A 33 -63.77 27.69 24.99
N THR A 34 -62.59 27.52 25.58
CA THR A 34 -62.47 27.13 27.00
C THR A 34 -62.43 28.37 27.86
N ILE A 35 -63.48 28.53 28.71
CA ILE A 35 -63.59 29.67 29.65
C ILE A 35 -63.34 29.23 31.07
N ALA A 36 -62.96 30.19 31.95
CA ALA A 36 -62.78 29.94 33.36
C ALA A 36 -64.16 29.69 34.05
N TYR A 37 -64.21 28.80 35.06
CA TYR A 37 -65.44 28.51 35.78
C TYR A 37 -66.09 29.72 36.43
N SER A 38 -65.35 30.69 36.94
CA SER A 38 -65.83 31.96 37.45
C SER A 38 -66.47 32.85 36.39
N GLU A 39 -65.99 32.77 35.16
CA GLU A 39 -66.57 33.48 34.01
C GLU A 39 -67.91 32.85 33.61
N PHE A 40 -67.94 31.53 33.54
CA PHE A 40 -69.13 30.74 33.30
C PHE A 40 -70.24 31.11 34.31
N LEU A 41 -69.95 31.16 35.65
CA LEU A 41 -70.92 31.55 36.67
C LEU A 41 -71.41 33.00 36.50
N ARG A 42 -70.59 33.90 35.99
CA ARG A 42 -70.98 35.28 35.68
C ARG A 42 -71.90 35.31 34.45
N ASP A 43 -71.54 34.59 33.37
CA ASP A 43 -72.40 34.50 32.19
C ASP A 43 -73.76 33.89 32.47
N VAL A 44 -73.83 32.90 33.42
CA VAL A 44 -75.11 32.40 33.89
C VAL A 44 -75.94 33.39 34.62
N LYS A 45 -75.34 34.20 35.51
CA LYS A 45 -76.05 35.27 36.25
C LYS A 45 -76.50 36.42 35.35
N ASP A 46 -75.75 36.73 34.33
CA ASP A 46 -76.02 37.78 33.33
C ASP A 46 -77.03 37.33 32.26
N GLY A 47 -77.51 36.06 32.34
CA GLY A 47 -78.52 35.51 31.41
C GLY A 47 -77.97 35.21 30.00
N ASN A 48 -76.67 35.14 29.87
CA ASN A 48 -76.00 34.90 28.57
C ASN A 48 -75.87 33.44 28.20
N VAL A 49 -76.26 32.48 29.07
CA VAL A 49 -76.14 31.00 28.82
C VAL A 49 -77.55 30.42 28.66
N ASN A 50 -77.77 29.69 27.57
CA ASN A 50 -79.02 29.10 27.23
C ASN A 50 -79.16 27.62 27.69
N THR A 51 -78.13 26.85 27.43
CA THR A 51 -78.12 25.41 27.75
C THR A 51 -76.79 25.01 28.30
N VAL A 52 -76.77 24.09 29.29
CA VAL A 52 -75.57 23.53 29.88
C VAL A 52 -75.72 22.03 29.89
N THR A 53 -74.74 21.34 29.35
CA THR A 53 -74.61 19.86 29.33
C THR A 53 -73.47 19.43 30.24
N PHE A 54 -73.73 18.58 31.22
CA PHE A 54 -72.73 17.98 32.08
C PHE A 54 -72.20 16.70 31.42
N LYS A 55 -70.89 16.65 31.19
CA LYS A 55 -70.22 15.47 30.64
C LYS A 55 -68.97 15.21 31.50
N ASP A 56 -69.06 14.22 32.40
CA ASP A 56 -68.00 13.91 33.38
C ASP A 56 -67.55 15.17 34.15
N ASP A 57 -66.30 15.54 34.13
CA ASP A 57 -65.75 16.74 34.79
C ASP A 57 -65.83 18.02 33.94
N LYS A 58 -66.53 17.95 32.81
CA LYS A 58 -66.64 19.07 31.88
C LYS A 58 -68.08 19.55 31.78
N ILE A 59 -68.23 20.88 31.73
CA ILE A 59 -69.47 21.54 31.50
C ILE A 59 -69.38 22.19 30.11
N ILE A 60 -70.23 21.76 29.17
CA ILE A 60 -70.33 22.33 27.83
C ILE A 60 -71.57 23.19 27.82
N GLY A 61 -71.43 24.49 27.58
CA GLY A 61 -72.52 25.43 27.53
C GLY A 61 -72.65 26.11 26.19
N GLN A 62 -73.90 26.59 25.91
CA GLN A 62 -74.19 27.35 24.71
C GLN A 62 -74.66 28.80 25.13
N ARG A 63 -73.91 29.79 24.63
CA ARG A 63 -74.25 31.21 24.83
C ARG A 63 -75.38 31.65 23.92
N VAL A 64 -76.19 32.63 24.41
CA VAL A 64 -77.26 33.24 23.63
C VAL A 64 -76.62 34.10 22.50
N GLY A 65 -76.71 33.63 21.24
CA GLY A 65 -76.22 34.33 20.06
C GLY A 65 -74.75 34.18 19.70
N SER A 66 -73.96 33.38 20.42
CA SER A 66 -72.58 33.09 20.13
C SER A 66 -72.29 31.62 20.48
N GLY A 67 -71.21 31.00 19.91
CA GLY A 67 -70.88 29.63 19.89
C GLY A 67 -70.81 28.84 21.21
N GLU A 68 -70.47 27.54 21.13
CA GLU A 68 -70.30 26.63 22.26
C GLU A 68 -69.04 26.99 23.04
N PHE A 69 -69.11 26.87 24.36
CA PHE A 69 -67.96 26.98 25.27
C PHE A 69 -67.84 25.77 26.16
N MET A 70 -66.65 25.54 26.68
CA MET A 70 -66.37 24.47 27.62
C MET A 70 -65.69 25.04 28.87
N THR A 71 -66.13 24.58 30.06
CA THR A 71 -65.44 24.84 31.31
C THR A 71 -65.33 23.55 32.13
N TYR A 72 -64.39 23.51 33.07
CA TYR A 72 -64.24 22.39 33.98
C TYR A 72 -65.00 22.64 35.28
N ASN A 73 -65.72 21.63 35.75
CA ASN A 73 -66.40 21.72 37.00
C ASN A 73 -65.40 21.44 38.18
N PRO A 74 -65.16 22.40 39.07
CA PRO A 74 -64.23 22.20 40.18
C PRO A 74 -64.88 21.43 41.38
N GLU A 75 -66.21 21.24 41.35
CA GLU A 75 -66.97 20.65 42.45
C GLU A 75 -67.47 19.24 42.07
N THR A 76 -67.36 18.31 43.00
CA THR A 76 -67.84 16.94 42.82
C THR A 76 -69.35 16.80 43.06
N ASP A 77 -69.96 17.79 43.81
CA ASP A 77 -71.40 17.83 44.06
C ASP A 77 -72.03 19.00 43.32
N ASN A 78 -72.80 18.68 42.29
CA ASN A 78 -73.44 19.70 41.40
C ASN A 78 -74.71 20.33 41.97
N THR A 79 -75.11 19.99 43.19
CA THR A 79 -76.39 20.39 43.76
C THR A 79 -76.49 21.92 43.86
N ALA A 80 -75.46 22.63 44.32
CA ALA A 80 -75.40 24.05 44.43
C ALA A 80 -75.42 24.72 43.06
N LEU A 81 -74.64 24.20 42.08
CA LEU A 81 -74.57 24.70 40.73
C LEU A 81 -75.90 24.52 39.97
N ILE A 82 -76.58 23.41 40.12
CA ILE A 82 -77.89 23.14 39.51
C ILE A 82 -78.95 24.15 40.09
N GLY A 83 -78.87 24.44 41.38
CA GLY A 83 -79.74 25.51 41.98
C GLY A 83 -79.54 26.84 41.31
N VAL A 84 -78.33 27.32 41.13
CA VAL A 84 -77.99 28.61 40.45
C VAL A 84 -78.41 28.57 38.96
N LEU A 85 -78.27 27.46 38.27
CA LEU A 85 -78.71 27.32 36.87
C LEU A 85 -80.24 27.34 36.75
N GLN A 86 -80.99 26.75 37.68
CA GLN A 86 -82.46 26.79 37.73
C GLN A 86 -83.01 28.19 38.05
N GLU A 87 -82.38 28.87 39.01
CA GLU A 87 -82.76 30.23 39.36
C GLU A 87 -82.63 31.21 38.17
N ASN A 88 -81.66 30.96 37.28
CA ASN A 88 -81.40 31.80 36.08
C ASN A 88 -82.03 31.27 34.79
N ASN A 89 -82.98 30.29 34.89
CA ASN A 89 -83.68 29.68 33.75
C ASN A 89 -82.78 29.03 32.69
N VAL A 90 -81.59 28.48 33.07
CA VAL A 90 -80.70 27.79 32.15
C VAL A 90 -81.09 26.30 32.05
N ARG A 91 -81.28 25.85 30.83
CA ARG A 91 -81.62 24.43 30.53
C ARG A 91 -80.42 23.52 30.86
N THR A 92 -80.63 22.54 31.72
CA THR A 92 -79.59 21.58 32.12
C THR A 92 -79.83 20.22 31.49
N GLU A 93 -78.82 19.71 30.86
CA GLU A 93 -78.80 18.36 30.27
C GLU A 93 -77.63 17.55 30.85
N ALA A 94 -77.75 16.23 30.94
CA ALA A 94 -76.65 15.34 31.34
C ALA A 94 -76.39 14.32 30.27
N ALA A 95 -75.16 14.20 29.83
CA ALA A 95 -74.75 13.19 28.90
C ALA A 95 -74.29 11.93 29.63
N PRO A 96 -74.66 10.71 29.20
CA PRO A 96 -74.20 9.50 29.84
C PRO A 96 -72.67 9.36 29.65
N PRO A 97 -71.95 8.81 30.64
CA PRO A 97 -70.49 8.61 30.56
C PRO A 97 -70.17 7.65 29.42
N GLU A 98 -69.18 8.05 28.57
CA GLU A 98 -68.69 7.19 27.51
C GLU A 98 -67.87 6.01 28.06
N ARG A 99 -68.48 4.86 28.26
CA ARG A 99 -67.76 3.65 28.63
C ARG A 99 -67.16 3.01 27.39
N GLN A 100 -65.89 3.24 27.15
CA GLN A 100 -65.16 2.46 26.15
C GLN A 100 -65.19 0.98 26.57
N SER A 101 -65.48 0.09 25.59
CA SER A 101 -65.47 -1.36 25.86
C SER A 101 -64.11 -1.79 26.32
N PHE A 102 -64.03 -2.50 27.42
CA PHE A 102 -62.78 -3.08 27.98
C PHE A 102 -62.00 -3.86 26.92
N LEU A 103 -62.71 -4.59 26.07
CA LEU A 103 -62.13 -5.34 24.94
C LEU A 103 -61.44 -4.42 23.91
N MET A 104 -62.00 -3.27 23.62
CA MET A 104 -61.47 -2.31 22.70
C MET A 104 -60.20 -1.64 23.28
N GLN A 105 -60.17 -1.33 24.55
CA GLN A 105 -59.04 -0.78 25.25
C GLN A 105 -57.88 -1.79 25.33
N LEU A 106 -58.20 -3.06 25.62
CA LEU A 106 -57.21 -4.14 25.61
C LEU A 106 -56.64 -4.36 24.22
N PHE A 107 -57.45 -4.28 23.16
CA PHE A 107 -57.00 -4.43 21.78
C PHE A 107 -56.07 -3.29 21.38
N ILE A 108 -56.44 -2.06 21.67
CA ILE A 108 -55.63 -0.86 21.36
C ILE A 108 -54.29 -0.90 22.10
N SER A 109 -54.23 -1.34 23.34
CA SER A 109 -52.99 -1.42 24.13
C SER A 109 -52.10 -2.59 23.74
N SER A 110 -52.67 -3.72 23.30
CA SER A 110 -51.87 -4.91 22.90
C SER A 110 -51.46 -4.91 21.44
N PHE A 111 -52.16 -4.18 20.57
CA PHE A 111 -51.89 -4.13 19.13
C PHE A 111 -50.45 -3.72 18.76
N PRO A 112 -49.84 -2.66 19.33
CA PRO A 112 -48.47 -2.31 19.05
C PRO A 112 -47.47 -3.41 19.43
N ILE A 113 -47.73 -4.11 20.55
CA ILE A 113 -46.87 -5.21 21.02
C ILE A 113 -46.98 -6.41 20.07
N LEU A 114 -48.21 -6.78 19.67
CA LEU A 114 -48.45 -7.85 18.71
C LEU A 114 -47.85 -7.55 17.33
N LEU A 115 -47.92 -6.29 16.88
CA LEU A 115 -47.29 -5.85 15.66
C LEU A 115 -45.76 -5.96 15.74
N LEU A 116 -45.15 -5.54 16.84
CA LEU A 116 -43.71 -5.67 17.08
C LEU A 116 -43.29 -7.15 17.09
N ILE A 117 -44.05 -8.01 17.73
CA ILE A 117 -43.79 -9.46 17.73
C ILE A 117 -43.92 -10.04 16.33
N ALA A 118 -44.95 -9.64 15.58
CA ALA A 118 -45.14 -10.10 14.18
C ALA A 118 -43.98 -9.66 13.27
N VAL A 119 -43.56 -8.40 13.39
CA VAL A 119 -42.39 -7.87 12.66
C VAL A 119 -41.12 -8.61 13.07
N TRP A 120 -40.92 -8.85 14.37
CA TRP A 120 -39.76 -9.59 14.89
C TRP A 120 -39.75 -11.05 14.40
N VAL A 121 -40.88 -11.74 14.42
CA VAL A 121 -41.02 -13.12 13.88
C VAL A 121 -40.81 -13.15 12.37
N TYR A 122 -41.31 -12.12 11.64
CA TYR A 122 -41.05 -11.98 10.21
C TYR A 122 -39.56 -11.80 9.91
N PHE A 123 -38.87 -10.91 10.62
CA PHE A 123 -37.42 -10.74 10.51
C PHE A 123 -36.65 -12.01 10.88
N MET A 124 -37.05 -12.69 11.97
CA MET A 124 -36.46 -13.98 12.34
C MET A 124 -36.65 -15.06 11.27
N ARG A 125 -37.86 -15.15 10.68
CA ARG A 125 -38.11 -16.07 9.56
C ARG A 125 -37.32 -15.70 8.30
N GLN A 126 -37.16 -14.44 8.00
CA GLN A 126 -36.36 -13.97 6.88
C GLN A 126 -34.86 -14.24 7.11
N MET A 127 -34.38 -14.13 8.34
CA MET A 127 -33.02 -14.53 8.71
C MET A 127 -32.82 -16.05 8.70
N GLN A 128 -33.84 -16.84 9.02
CA GLN A 128 -33.76 -18.31 9.00
C GLN A 128 -34.07 -18.93 7.62
N GLY A 129 -34.88 -18.29 6.79
CA GLY A 129 -35.35 -18.83 5.49
C GLY A 129 -34.60 -18.37 4.28
N GLY A 130 -33.74 -17.33 4.36
CA GLY A 130 -32.98 -16.78 3.24
C GLY A 130 -31.50 -16.63 3.60
N GLY A 131 -30.69 -17.71 3.57
CA GLY A 131 -29.22 -17.62 3.48
C GLY A 131 -28.47 -16.94 4.62
N GLY A 132 -29.11 -16.39 5.65
CA GLY A 132 -28.46 -15.59 6.71
C GLY A 132 -27.57 -16.38 7.69
N GLY A 133 -27.81 -17.69 7.85
CA GLY A 133 -26.93 -18.55 8.65
C GLY A 133 -25.60 -18.89 7.97
N ARG A 134 -25.51 -18.74 6.66
CA ARG A 134 -24.26 -18.92 5.89
C ARG A 134 -23.35 -17.69 5.93
N GLY A 135 -23.87 -16.48 6.16
CA GLY A 135 -23.07 -15.26 6.21
C GLY A 135 -22.18 -15.17 7.43
N ALA A 136 -22.69 -15.45 8.62
CA ALA A 136 -21.91 -15.39 9.86
C ALA A 136 -20.85 -16.51 9.97
N MET A 137 -21.15 -17.71 9.42
CA MET A 137 -20.16 -18.80 9.30
C MET A 137 -19.20 -18.64 8.12
N ALA A 138 -19.51 -17.79 7.13
CA ALA A 138 -18.63 -17.54 5.99
C ALA A 138 -17.44 -16.63 6.30
N PHE A 139 -17.50 -15.83 7.36
CA PHE A 139 -16.39 -14.97 7.79
C PHE A 139 -15.16 -15.77 8.26
N GLY A 140 -15.34 -16.97 8.76
CA GLY A 140 -14.26 -17.85 9.22
C GLY A 140 -13.71 -18.81 8.16
N LYS A 141 -14.27 -18.81 6.93
CA LYS A 141 -13.73 -19.66 5.85
C LYS A 141 -12.44 -19.09 5.30
N SER A 142 -11.50 -19.99 5.04
CA SER A 142 -10.22 -19.64 4.43
C SER A 142 -10.42 -18.94 3.08
N ARG A 143 -9.67 -17.87 2.84
CA ARG A 143 -9.52 -17.22 1.53
C ARG A 143 -8.42 -17.88 0.68
N ALA A 144 -7.82 -18.96 1.15
CA ALA A 144 -6.80 -19.68 0.43
C ALA A 144 -7.33 -20.11 -0.96
N ARG A 145 -6.55 -19.81 -1.98
CA ARG A 145 -6.85 -20.25 -3.34
C ARG A 145 -6.26 -21.64 -3.54
N LEU A 146 -7.12 -22.61 -3.76
CA LEU A 146 -6.68 -23.93 -4.19
C LEU A 146 -6.41 -23.88 -5.71
N LEU A 147 -5.17 -24.11 -6.10
CA LEU A 147 -4.77 -24.39 -7.47
C LEU A 147 -4.64 -25.88 -7.59
N GLY A 148 -5.53 -26.52 -8.36
CA GLY A 148 -5.45 -27.95 -8.66
C GLY A 148 -4.19 -28.28 -9.46
N GLU A 149 -3.85 -29.55 -9.51
CA GLU A 149 -2.65 -30.04 -10.22
C GLU A 149 -2.58 -29.54 -11.67
N ASP A 150 -3.69 -29.51 -12.39
CA ASP A 150 -3.79 -29.04 -13.78
C ASP A 150 -3.62 -27.53 -13.95
N GLN A 151 -3.68 -26.76 -12.86
CA GLN A 151 -3.57 -25.29 -12.89
C GLN A 151 -2.16 -24.79 -12.55
N VAL A 152 -1.29 -25.64 -12.02
CA VAL A 152 0.10 -25.31 -11.69
C VAL A 152 1.02 -25.74 -12.83
N ASN A 153 1.04 -24.94 -13.90
CA ASN A 153 1.86 -25.23 -15.09
C ASN A 153 3.32 -24.75 -14.98
N VAL A 154 3.74 -24.23 -13.83
CA VAL A 154 5.09 -23.70 -13.59
C VAL A 154 5.98 -24.82 -13.08
N THR A 155 7.15 -25.01 -13.73
CA THR A 155 8.16 -26.00 -13.36
C THR A 155 9.51 -25.34 -13.06
N PHE A 156 10.51 -26.10 -12.63
CA PHE A 156 11.88 -25.59 -12.42
C PHE A 156 12.51 -25.02 -13.71
N ALA A 157 12.01 -25.39 -14.90
CA ALA A 157 12.46 -24.81 -16.16
C ALA A 157 12.06 -23.32 -16.35
N ASP A 158 11.02 -22.88 -15.63
CA ASP A 158 10.55 -21.49 -15.65
C ASP A 158 11.20 -20.63 -14.56
N VAL A 159 11.91 -21.24 -13.62
CA VAL A 159 12.68 -20.57 -12.57
C VAL A 159 14.13 -20.52 -12.98
N ALA A 160 14.71 -19.34 -13.07
CA ALA A 160 16.08 -19.12 -13.48
C ALA A 160 16.86 -18.29 -12.45
N GLY A 161 18.16 -18.45 -12.38
CA GLY A 161 19.07 -17.59 -11.61
C GLY A 161 19.07 -17.81 -10.09
N VAL A 162 18.59 -18.96 -9.62
CA VAL A 162 18.55 -19.34 -8.19
C VAL A 162 18.87 -20.84 -8.06
N GLU A 163 19.97 -21.27 -8.66
CA GLU A 163 20.29 -22.71 -8.75
C GLU A 163 20.50 -23.35 -7.38
N GLU A 164 21.18 -22.68 -6.45
CA GLU A 164 21.40 -23.17 -5.08
C GLU A 164 20.05 -23.35 -4.34
N ALA A 165 19.16 -22.37 -4.46
CA ALA A 165 17.83 -22.49 -3.85
C ALA A 165 17.00 -23.62 -4.48
N LYS A 166 17.16 -23.88 -5.79
CA LYS A 166 16.52 -25.02 -6.45
C LYS A 166 17.07 -26.35 -5.92
N GLU A 167 18.39 -26.48 -5.79
CA GLU A 167 19.04 -27.70 -5.25
C GLU A 167 18.53 -28.01 -3.84
N GLU A 168 18.42 -27.00 -2.97
CA GLU A 168 17.89 -27.16 -1.62
C GLU A 168 16.44 -27.66 -1.58
N VAL A 169 15.62 -27.32 -2.56
CA VAL A 169 14.20 -27.72 -2.58
C VAL A 169 13.90 -28.95 -3.41
N VAL A 170 14.86 -29.49 -4.17
CA VAL A 170 14.69 -30.74 -4.94
C VAL A 170 14.33 -31.92 -4.02
N GLU A 171 14.94 -32.00 -2.84
CA GLU A 171 14.61 -33.01 -1.85
C GLU A 171 13.13 -33.00 -1.43
N ILE A 172 12.53 -31.81 -1.36
CA ILE A 172 11.11 -31.63 -1.04
C ILE A 172 10.24 -32.19 -2.18
N VAL A 173 10.62 -31.92 -3.42
CA VAL A 173 9.94 -32.46 -4.60
C VAL A 173 10.02 -33.97 -4.65
N GLU A 174 11.21 -34.56 -4.42
CA GLU A 174 11.39 -36.03 -4.38
C GLU A 174 10.52 -36.66 -3.29
N PHE A 175 10.43 -36.03 -2.11
CA PHE A 175 9.57 -36.54 -1.06
C PHE A 175 8.10 -36.50 -1.43
N LEU A 176 7.63 -35.40 -1.98
CA LEU A 176 6.22 -35.26 -2.40
C LEU A 176 5.86 -36.28 -3.50
N LYS A 177 6.82 -36.63 -4.36
CA LYS A 177 6.66 -37.68 -5.39
C LYS A 177 6.67 -39.11 -4.83
N ASP A 178 7.56 -39.39 -3.88
CA ASP A 178 7.70 -40.74 -3.25
C ASP A 178 8.05 -40.64 -1.76
N PRO A 179 7.05 -40.39 -0.89
CA PRO A 179 7.27 -40.34 0.56
C PRO A 179 7.85 -41.65 1.15
N ALA A 180 7.50 -42.78 0.55
CA ALA A 180 7.90 -44.09 1.07
C ALA A 180 9.42 -44.33 1.00
N LYS A 181 10.13 -43.74 0.02
CA LYS A 181 11.59 -43.82 -0.14
C LYS A 181 12.31 -43.29 1.10
N PHE A 182 11.86 -42.16 1.64
CA PHE A 182 12.50 -41.49 2.77
C PHE A 182 12.12 -42.12 4.11
N GLN A 183 10.88 -42.59 4.26
CA GLN A 183 10.40 -43.24 5.48
C GLN A 183 11.14 -44.58 5.77
N ARG A 184 11.51 -45.34 4.73
CA ARG A 184 12.24 -46.59 4.90
C ARG A 184 13.62 -46.44 5.55
N LEU A 185 14.25 -45.28 5.37
CA LEU A 185 15.54 -44.93 5.94
C LEU A 185 15.45 -44.18 7.27
N GLY A 186 14.24 -43.95 7.77
CA GLY A 186 14.01 -43.21 9.01
C GLY A 186 14.22 -41.69 8.89
N GLY A 187 14.37 -41.18 7.68
CA GLY A 187 14.50 -39.75 7.40
C GLY A 187 13.22 -39.01 7.76
N LYS A 188 13.35 -37.93 8.50
CA LYS A 188 12.26 -37.01 8.79
C LYS A 188 12.39 -35.79 7.86
N ILE A 189 11.35 -35.52 7.11
CA ILE A 189 11.32 -34.35 6.22
C ILE A 189 10.86 -33.12 6.97
N PRO A 190 11.38 -31.95 6.62
CA PRO A 190 10.95 -30.70 7.23
C PRO A 190 9.44 -30.50 7.02
N LYS A 191 8.73 -30.20 8.10
CA LYS A 191 7.30 -29.88 8.05
C LYS A 191 7.06 -28.52 7.42
N GLY A 192 8.02 -27.61 7.59
CA GLY A 192 7.94 -26.26 7.09
C GLY A 192 9.26 -25.75 6.53
N VAL A 193 9.16 -24.98 5.46
CA VAL A 193 10.27 -24.32 4.77
C VAL A 193 10.03 -22.84 4.75
N LEU A 194 10.98 -22.05 5.23
CA LEU A 194 10.95 -20.61 5.16
C LEU A 194 11.83 -20.12 4.01
N MET A 195 11.22 -19.49 3.01
CA MET A 195 11.92 -18.83 1.92
C MET A 195 12.21 -17.38 2.29
N VAL A 196 13.50 -17.03 2.32
CA VAL A 196 13.97 -15.69 2.69
C VAL A 196 14.68 -15.05 1.50
N GLY A 197 14.47 -13.76 1.28
CA GLY A 197 15.18 -13.01 0.23
C GLY A 197 14.54 -11.67 -0.06
N SER A 198 15.24 -10.83 -0.82
CA SER A 198 14.76 -9.51 -1.22
C SER A 198 13.43 -9.58 -2.00
N PRO A 199 12.63 -8.49 -2.02
CA PRO A 199 11.44 -8.44 -2.88
C PRO A 199 11.79 -8.72 -4.35
N GLY A 200 10.90 -9.43 -5.06
CA GLY A 200 11.06 -9.67 -6.50
C GLY A 200 12.06 -10.77 -6.88
N THR A 201 12.68 -11.49 -5.93
CA THR A 201 13.63 -12.58 -6.23
C THR A 201 12.98 -13.87 -6.72
N GLY A 202 11.64 -13.96 -6.73
CA GLY A 202 10.93 -15.12 -7.27
C GLY A 202 10.53 -16.19 -6.24
N LYS A 203 10.50 -15.88 -4.94
CA LYS A 203 10.08 -16.81 -3.86
C LYS A 203 8.74 -17.49 -4.15
N THR A 204 7.72 -16.72 -4.48
CA THR A 204 6.38 -17.23 -4.84
C THR A 204 6.41 -18.09 -6.11
N LEU A 205 7.27 -17.74 -7.08
CA LEU A 205 7.45 -18.50 -8.31
C LEU A 205 8.11 -19.86 -8.02
N LEU A 206 9.16 -19.86 -7.19
CA LEU A 206 9.86 -21.08 -6.77
C LEU A 206 8.91 -22.02 -6.00
N ALA A 207 8.09 -21.50 -5.08
CA ALA A 207 7.09 -22.29 -4.37
C ALA A 207 6.08 -22.96 -5.32
N ARG A 208 5.61 -22.23 -6.33
CA ARG A 208 4.75 -22.80 -7.38
C ARG A 208 5.47 -23.85 -8.22
N ALA A 209 6.74 -23.62 -8.54
CA ALA A 209 7.52 -24.57 -9.30
C ALA A 209 7.74 -25.89 -8.54
N ILE A 210 7.91 -25.86 -7.23
CA ILE A 210 7.96 -27.06 -6.38
C ILE A 210 6.68 -27.88 -6.53
N ALA A 211 5.52 -27.21 -6.43
CA ALA A 211 4.23 -27.88 -6.56
C ALA A 211 3.99 -28.46 -7.97
N GLY A 212 4.32 -27.68 -9.02
CA GLY A 212 4.20 -28.14 -10.40
C GLY A 212 5.15 -29.28 -10.76
N GLU A 213 6.38 -29.24 -10.24
CA GLU A 213 7.36 -30.31 -10.42
C GLU A 213 6.97 -31.60 -9.67
N ALA A 214 6.41 -31.44 -8.47
CA ALA A 214 5.89 -32.55 -7.67
C ALA A 214 4.53 -33.05 -8.14
N LYS A 215 3.81 -32.29 -8.95
CA LYS A 215 2.41 -32.53 -9.39
C LYS A 215 1.46 -32.72 -8.21
N VAL A 216 1.49 -31.80 -7.27
CA VAL A 216 0.64 -31.78 -6.08
C VAL A 216 -0.21 -30.51 -6.02
N PRO A 217 -1.39 -30.55 -5.36
CA PRO A 217 -2.21 -29.38 -5.12
C PRO A 217 -1.45 -28.28 -4.36
N PHE A 218 -1.72 -27.01 -4.71
CA PHE A 218 -1.07 -25.84 -4.16
C PHE A 218 -2.09 -24.89 -3.55
N PHE A 219 -2.07 -24.75 -2.23
CA PHE A 219 -2.86 -23.77 -1.49
C PHE A 219 -2.04 -22.50 -1.30
N THR A 220 -2.53 -21.36 -1.75
CA THR A 220 -1.84 -20.08 -1.59
C THR A 220 -2.69 -19.08 -0.83
N ILE A 221 -2.06 -18.39 0.13
CA ILE A 221 -2.65 -17.34 0.93
C ILE A 221 -1.58 -16.29 1.26
N SER A 222 -1.98 -15.03 1.41
CA SER A 222 -1.10 -13.99 1.96
C SER A 222 -1.23 -13.93 3.49
N GLY A 223 -0.13 -13.69 4.20
CA GLY A 223 -0.15 -13.42 5.63
C GLY A 223 -1.10 -12.28 6.00
N SER A 224 -1.24 -11.29 5.13
CA SER A 224 -2.20 -10.19 5.31
C SER A 224 -3.67 -10.63 5.31
N ASP A 225 -4.02 -11.73 4.64
CA ASP A 225 -5.38 -12.28 4.61
C ASP A 225 -5.83 -12.85 5.97
N PHE A 226 -4.90 -13.09 6.86
CA PHE A 226 -5.19 -13.53 8.23
C PHE A 226 -5.41 -12.37 9.20
N VAL A 227 -4.99 -11.15 8.85
CA VAL A 227 -5.15 -9.97 9.70
C VAL A 227 -6.53 -9.36 9.45
N GLU A 228 -7.40 -9.45 10.45
CA GLU A 228 -8.78 -8.93 10.39
C GLU A 228 -9.06 -8.07 11.63
N MET A 229 -10.11 -7.25 11.58
CA MET A 229 -10.51 -6.43 12.73
C MET A 229 -11.25 -7.22 13.83
N PHE A 230 -11.75 -8.41 13.50
CA PHE A 230 -12.52 -9.22 14.43
C PHE A 230 -11.67 -10.34 15.02
N VAL A 231 -11.56 -10.38 16.34
CA VAL A 231 -10.79 -11.37 17.08
C VAL A 231 -11.28 -12.80 16.76
N GLY A 232 -10.34 -13.69 16.44
CA GLY A 232 -10.60 -15.10 16.17
C GLY A 232 -10.93 -15.46 14.73
N VAL A 233 -11.17 -14.49 13.83
CA VAL A 233 -11.44 -14.78 12.41
C VAL A 233 -10.19 -15.30 11.72
N GLY A 234 -9.04 -14.67 11.94
CA GLY A 234 -7.74 -15.12 11.40
C GLY A 234 -7.40 -16.55 11.85
N ALA A 235 -7.54 -16.84 13.13
CA ALA A 235 -7.32 -18.17 13.69
C ALA A 235 -8.27 -19.23 13.08
N SER A 236 -9.52 -18.88 12.85
CA SER A 236 -10.48 -19.77 12.18
C SER A 236 -10.10 -20.06 10.72
N ARG A 237 -9.60 -19.07 9.99
CA ARG A 237 -9.12 -19.25 8.60
C ARG A 237 -7.88 -20.14 8.53
N VAL A 238 -6.95 -19.97 9.48
CA VAL A 238 -5.78 -20.86 9.59
C VAL A 238 -6.27 -22.30 9.75
N ARG A 239 -7.14 -22.57 10.71
CA ARG A 239 -7.68 -23.92 10.96
C ARG A 239 -8.37 -24.50 9.72
N ASP A 240 -9.27 -23.75 9.09
CA ASP A 240 -10.00 -24.19 7.88
C ASP A 240 -9.04 -24.51 6.74
N MET A 241 -8.01 -23.68 6.51
CA MET A 241 -6.98 -23.93 5.49
C MET A 241 -6.23 -25.24 5.75
N PHE A 242 -5.79 -25.48 6.98
CA PHE A 242 -5.07 -26.71 7.31
C PHE A 242 -5.96 -27.95 7.23
N GLU A 243 -7.24 -27.87 7.64
CA GLU A 243 -8.21 -28.94 7.46
C GLU A 243 -8.47 -29.27 5.98
N GLN A 244 -8.53 -28.24 5.13
CA GLN A 244 -8.68 -28.44 3.69
C GLN A 244 -7.44 -29.08 3.08
N ALA A 245 -6.24 -28.65 3.46
CA ALA A 245 -4.98 -29.21 3.00
C ALA A 245 -4.84 -30.70 3.39
N LYS A 246 -5.20 -31.07 4.61
CA LYS A 246 -5.22 -32.49 5.06
C LYS A 246 -6.10 -33.38 4.18
N LYS A 247 -7.22 -32.86 3.66
CA LYS A 247 -8.12 -33.61 2.77
C LYS A 247 -7.57 -33.81 1.38
N HIS A 248 -6.57 -33.00 0.97
CA HIS A 248 -5.97 -33.02 -0.36
C HIS A 248 -4.50 -33.44 -0.33
N ALA A 249 -4.06 -34.09 0.74
CA ALA A 249 -2.68 -34.57 0.86
C ALA A 249 -2.39 -35.69 -0.16
N PRO A 250 -1.19 -35.73 -0.81
CA PRO A 250 -0.07 -34.80 -0.59
C PRO A 250 -0.30 -33.42 -1.24
N CYS A 251 0.05 -32.34 -0.52
CA CYS A 251 -0.12 -30.98 -1.03
C CYS A 251 0.85 -29.97 -0.39
N ILE A 252 0.93 -28.79 -0.96
CA ILE A 252 1.71 -27.66 -0.42
C ILE A 252 0.79 -26.56 0.05
N ILE A 253 1.02 -26.03 1.25
CA ILE A 253 0.47 -24.78 1.75
C ILE A 253 1.53 -23.70 1.58
N PHE A 254 1.24 -22.66 0.82
CA PHE A 254 2.14 -21.52 0.65
C PHE A 254 1.55 -20.28 1.33
N ILE A 255 2.33 -19.71 2.25
CA ILE A 255 1.99 -18.48 2.98
C ILE A 255 2.96 -17.40 2.54
N ASP A 256 2.49 -16.45 1.71
CA ASP A 256 3.31 -15.30 1.32
C ASP A 256 3.25 -14.22 2.40
N GLU A 257 4.30 -13.42 2.52
CA GLU A 257 4.41 -12.32 3.49
C GLU A 257 4.08 -12.76 4.93
N ILE A 258 4.67 -13.87 5.39
CA ILE A 258 4.41 -14.43 6.72
C ILE A 258 4.69 -13.43 7.85
N ASP A 259 5.55 -12.45 7.62
CA ASP A 259 5.88 -11.37 8.56
C ASP A 259 4.68 -10.46 8.88
N ALA A 260 3.61 -10.47 8.08
CA ALA A 260 2.37 -9.77 8.42
C ALA A 260 1.71 -10.33 9.70
N VAL A 261 1.86 -11.63 9.96
CA VAL A 261 1.29 -12.35 11.12
C VAL A 261 2.37 -12.75 12.13
N GLY A 262 3.55 -13.12 11.63
CA GLY A 262 4.63 -13.75 12.38
C GLY A 262 5.57 -12.80 13.12
N ARG A 263 5.26 -11.52 13.29
CA ARG A 263 6.11 -10.55 13.98
C ARG A 263 6.31 -10.85 15.45
N HIS A 264 7.51 -10.50 15.98
CA HIS A 264 7.81 -10.50 17.41
C HIS A 264 6.74 -9.76 18.22
N ARG A 265 6.51 -10.24 19.43
CA ARG A 265 5.64 -9.64 20.45
C ARG A 265 6.20 -8.29 20.88
N GLY A 266 5.81 -7.22 20.21
CA GLY A 266 6.15 -5.85 20.60
C GLY A 266 5.12 -5.30 21.56
N ALA A 267 5.53 -4.56 22.59
CA ALA A 267 4.65 -3.86 23.51
C ALA A 267 3.96 -2.66 22.82
N GLY A 268 2.98 -2.93 21.98
CA GLY A 268 2.11 -1.94 21.34
C GLY A 268 0.78 -1.84 22.08
N LEU A 269 0.44 -0.63 22.53
CA LEU A 269 -0.87 -0.31 23.10
C LEU A 269 -1.90 -0.18 21.96
N GLY A 270 -2.60 -1.29 21.61
CA GLY A 270 -3.69 -1.22 20.62
C GLY A 270 -4.31 -2.59 20.32
N GLY A 271 -5.64 -2.68 20.26
CA GLY A 271 -6.45 -3.90 20.11
C GLY A 271 -6.28 -4.71 18.82
N GLY A 272 -5.39 -4.33 17.91
CA GLY A 272 -5.03 -5.12 16.71
C GLY A 272 -3.89 -6.12 16.94
N HIS A 273 -3.25 -6.11 18.13
CA HIS A 273 -2.17 -7.03 18.45
C HIS A 273 -2.69 -8.39 18.92
N ASP A 274 -3.80 -8.41 19.67
CA ASP A 274 -4.37 -9.64 20.24
C ASP A 274 -4.84 -10.60 19.14
N GLU A 275 -5.37 -10.09 18.05
CA GLU A 275 -5.84 -10.90 16.92
C GLU A 275 -4.68 -11.55 16.16
N ARG A 276 -3.61 -10.79 15.89
CA ARG A 276 -2.40 -11.32 15.23
C ARG A 276 -1.73 -12.39 16.08
N GLU A 277 -1.62 -12.16 17.40
CA GLU A 277 -1.03 -13.12 18.33
C GLU A 277 -1.88 -14.40 18.41
N GLN A 278 -3.21 -14.28 18.44
CA GLN A 278 -4.10 -15.44 18.41
C GLN A 278 -3.95 -16.23 17.10
N THR A 279 -3.84 -15.53 15.99
CA THR A 279 -3.64 -16.16 14.68
C THR A 279 -2.29 -16.85 14.57
N LEU A 280 -1.22 -16.20 15.04
CA LEU A 280 0.10 -16.81 15.13
C LEU A 280 0.08 -18.06 16.00
N ASN A 281 -0.49 -17.99 17.20
CA ASN A 281 -0.60 -19.14 18.09
C ASN A 281 -1.38 -20.29 17.44
N GLN A 282 -2.47 -19.99 16.71
CA GLN A 282 -3.20 -21.03 15.97
C GLN A 282 -2.33 -21.65 14.87
N LEU A 283 -1.56 -20.84 14.11
CA LEU A 283 -0.64 -21.35 13.11
C LEU A 283 0.40 -22.30 13.73
N LEU A 284 0.97 -21.93 14.87
CA LEU A 284 1.93 -22.77 15.60
C LEU A 284 1.29 -24.09 16.06
N VAL A 285 0.05 -24.04 16.56
CA VAL A 285 -0.69 -25.24 16.97
C VAL A 285 -0.99 -26.17 15.79
N GLU A 286 -1.42 -25.62 14.64
CA GLU A 286 -1.68 -26.43 13.46
C GLU A 286 -0.39 -27.09 12.93
N MET A 287 0.73 -26.34 12.90
CA MET A 287 2.03 -26.89 12.49
C MET A 287 2.55 -27.98 13.44
N ASP A 288 2.40 -27.79 14.76
CA ASP A 288 2.79 -28.80 15.76
C ASP A 288 1.90 -30.04 15.67
N GLY A 289 0.62 -29.87 15.31
CA GLY A 289 -0.38 -30.93 15.17
C GLY A 289 -0.23 -31.82 13.94
N PHE A 290 0.73 -31.55 13.04
CA PHE A 290 1.04 -32.45 11.93
C PHE A 290 1.88 -33.64 12.39
N GLU A 291 1.41 -34.82 12.13
CA GLU A 291 2.26 -36.01 12.17
C GLU A 291 3.10 -36.04 10.86
N GLY A 292 4.39 -36.39 10.97
CA GLY A 292 5.35 -36.33 9.85
C GLY A 292 5.00 -37.19 8.62
N ASN A 293 3.85 -37.86 8.61
CA ASN A 293 3.38 -38.76 7.57
C ASN A 293 2.16 -38.22 6.78
N GLU A 294 1.64 -37.04 7.10
CA GLU A 294 0.40 -36.54 6.49
C GLU A 294 0.59 -36.01 5.05
N GLY A 295 1.84 -35.91 4.56
CA GLY A 295 2.11 -35.46 3.18
C GLY A 295 1.83 -33.98 2.91
N VAL A 296 1.63 -33.16 3.94
CA VAL A 296 1.44 -31.71 3.81
C VAL A 296 2.73 -30.99 4.16
N ILE A 297 3.21 -30.14 3.25
CA ILE A 297 4.38 -29.29 3.49
C ILE A 297 3.94 -27.83 3.51
N VAL A 298 4.36 -27.09 4.54
CA VAL A 298 4.10 -25.65 4.64
C VAL A 298 5.32 -24.89 4.14
N ILE A 299 5.14 -24.06 3.13
CA ILE A 299 6.18 -23.14 2.64
C ILE A 299 5.76 -21.72 2.97
N ALA A 300 6.59 -20.98 3.68
CA ALA A 300 6.34 -19.56 3.93
C ALA A 300 7.40 -18.70 3.23
N ALA A 301 7.04 -17.51 2.82
CA ALA A 301 7.94 -16.52 2.25
C ALA A 301 7.95 -15.24 3.05
N THR A 302 9.14 -14.64 3.24
CA THR A 302 9.31 -13.32 3.86
C THR A 302 10.45 -12.55 3.22
N ASN A 303 10.33 -11.23 3.24
CA ASN A 303 11.42 -10.32 2.89
C ASN A 303 12.19 -9.84 4.14
N ARG A 304 11.65 -10.11 5.34
CA ARG A 304 12.16 -9.61 6.62
C ARG A 304 12.24 -10.71 7.66
N PRO A 305 13.24 -11.59 7.59
CA PRO A 305 13.40 -12.67 8.57
C PRO A 305 13.71 -12.14 9.98
N ASP A 306 14.27 -10.93 10.09
CA ASP A 306 14.64 -10.23 11.33
C ASP A 306 13.46 -9.94 12.25
N VAL A 307 12.26 -9.73 11.68
CA VAL A 307 11.07 -9.39 12.47
C VAL A 307 10.24 -10.61 12.89
N LEU A 308 10.60 -11.83 12.45
CA LEU A 308 9.83 -13.04 12.73
C LEU A 308 10.01 -13.53 14.18
N ASP A 309 8.91 -13.99 14.79
CA ASP A 309 8.93 -14.63 16.11
C ASP A 309 9.77 -15.92 16.06
N HIS A 310 10.74 -16.02 16.96
CA HIS A 310 11.61 -17.19 17.08
C HIS A 310 10.84 -18.52 17.29
N ALA A 311 9.60 -18.44 17.79
CA ALA A 311 8.74 -19.61 17.93
C ALA A 311 8.42 -20.27 16.58
N LEU A 312 8.39 -19.51 15.48
CA LEU A 312 8.18 -20.06 14.12
C LEU A 312 9.39 -20.84 13.62
N LEU A 313 10.60 -20.46 14.05
CA LEU A 313 11.88 -21.04 13.59
C LEU A 313 12.33 -22.26 14.42
N ARG A 314 11.49 -22.71 15.36
CA ARG A 314 11.82 -23.88 16.18
C ARG A 314 11.71 -25.18 15.35
N PRO A 315 12.56 -26.18 15.65
CA PRO A 315 12.47 -27.50 15.01
C PRO A 315 11.05 -28.09 15.08
N GLY A 316 10.58 -28.64 13.97
CA GLY A 316 9.23 -29.15 13.80
C GLY A 316 8.22 -28.15 13.27
N ARG A 317 8.64 -26.92 12.99
CA ARG A 317 7.85 -25.83 12.36
C ARG A 317 8.56 -25.42 11.06
N PHE A 318 9.06 -24.18 10.95
CA PHE A 318 9.92 -23.78 9.83
C PHE A 318 11.38 -24.13 10.16
N ASP A 319 11.69 -25.40 10.09
CA ASP A 319 12.98 -25.97 10.47
C ASP A 319 14.02 -25.94 9.33
N ARG A 320 13.59 -25.64 8.11
CA ARG A 320 14.48 -25.37 6.97
C ARG A 320 14.30 -23.95 6.48
N GLN A 321 15.42 -23.27 6.30
CA GLN A 321 15.44 -21.92 5.71
C GLN A 321 16.15 -21.99 4.37
N VAL A 322 15.48 -21.55 3.29
CA VAL A 322 15.99 -21.45 1.94
C VAL A 322 16.18 -19.98 1.59
N VAL A 323 17.42 -19.59 1.31
CA VAL A 323 17.74 -18.22 0.93
C VAL A 323 17.63 -18.08 -0.58
N VAL A 324 16.82 -17.13 -1.04
CA VAL A 324 16.66 -16.77 -2.45
C VAL A 324 17.34 -15.42 -2.68
N PRO A 325 18.62 -15.39 -3.04
CA PRO A 325 19.39 -14.16 -3.20
C PRO A 325 18.99 -13.40 -4.46
N LEU A 326 19.53 -12.18 -4.63
CA LEU A 326 19.51 -11.52 -5.92
C LEU A 326 20.34 -12.33 -6.93
N PRO A 327 19.91 -12.40 -8.21
CA PRO A 327 20.60 -13.19 -9.22
C PRO A 327 21.96 -12.54 -9.56
N ASP A 328 22.97 -13.39 -9.76
CA ASP A 328 24.25 -13.02 -10.34
C ASP A 328 24.12 -12.68 -11.84
N VAL A 329 25.21 -12.29 -12.49
CA VAL A 329 25.20 -11.94 -13.93
C VAL A 329 24.64 -13.07 -14.80
N ARG A 330 25.00 -14.34 -14.49
CA ARG A 330 24.50 -15.48 -15.26
C ARG A 330 23.04 -15.75 -14.99
N GLY A 331 22.62 -15.63 -13.74
CA GLY A 331 21.22 -15.73 -13.34
C GLY A 331 20.36 -14.65 -13.99
N ARG A 332 20.84 -13.40 -14.04
CA ARG A 332 20.15 -12.31 -14.73
C ARG A 332 20.00 -12.58 -16.22
N GLU A 333 21.04 -13.11 -16.88
CA GLU A 333 20.96 -13.51 -18.28
C GLU A 333 19.89 -14.60 -18.50
N GLN A 334 19.86 -15.61 -17.65
CA GLN A 334 18.88 -16.69 -17.74
C GLN A 334 17.45 -16.15 -17.53
N ILE A 335 17.24 -15.30 -16.54
CA ILE A 335 15.94 -14.65 -16.26
C ILE A 335 15.49 -13.81 -17.45
N LEU A 336 16.38 -12.99 -18.02
CA LEU A 336 16.11 -12.22 -19.22
C LEU A 336 15.65 -13.13 -20.37
N LYS A 337 16.37 -14.22 -20.64
CA LYS A 337 16.00 -15.18 -21.69
C LYS A 337 14.61 -15.78 -21.47
N VAL A 338 14.22 -16.06 -20.22
CA VAL A 338 12.88 -16.57 -19.89
C VAL A 338 11.81 -15.52 -20.21
N HIS A 339 11.99 -14.27 -19.81
CA HIS A 339 11.01 -13.21 -20.05
C HIS A 339 10.95 -12.77 -21.51
N MET A 340 12.08 -12.81 -22.21
CA MET A 340 12.20 -12.47 -23.62
C MET A 340 11.49 -13.45 -24.56
N ARG A 341 11.25 -14.71 -24.16
CA ARG A 341 10.50 -15.70 -24.97
C ARG A 341 9.09 -15.23 -25.36
N LYS A 342 8.53 -14.27 -24.67
CA LYS A 342 7.14 -13.81 -24.83
C LYS A 342 7.01 -12.61 -25.77
N ILE A 343 8.12 -12.03 -26.21
CA ILE A 343 8.13 -10.82 -27.05
C ILE A 343 8.93 -11.04 -28.32
N PRO A 344 8.60 -10.37 -29.44
CA PRO A 344 9.40 -10.42 -30.67
C PRO A 344 10.68 -9.60 -30.47
N ILE A 345 11.81 -10.25 -30.49
CA ILE A 345 13.14 -9.66 -30.27
C ILE A 345 13.90 -9.64 -31.58
N ASP A 346 14.74 -8.62 -31.77
CA ASP A 346 15.66 -8.52 -32.88
C ASP A 346 16.96 -9.30 -32.63
N ASP A 347 17.69 -9.65 -33.69
CA ASP A 347 18.95 -10.42 -33.61
C ASP A 347 20.10 -9.63 -32.97
N ASP A 348 19.98 -8.30 -32.88
CA ASP A 348 20.98 -7.40 -32.27
C ASP A 348 20.99 -7.50 -30.73
N VAL A 349 19.93 -8.01 -30.12
CA VAL A 349 19.77 -8.06 -28.65
C VAL A 349 20.69 -9.10 -28.04
N ARG A 350 21.53 -8.65 -27.12
CA ARG A 350 22.48 -9.48 -26.39
C ARG A 350 22.12 -9.54 -24.91
N PRO A 351 21.44 -10.61 -24.43
CA PRO A 351 21.00 -10.73 -23.04
C PRO A 351 22.13 -10.61 -22.02
N MET A 352 23.33 -11.11 -22.34
CA MET A 352 24.49 -11.00 -21.47
C MET A 352 24.94 -9.55 -21.26
N VAL A 353 24.86 -8.69 -22.29
CA VAL A 353 25.22 -7.28 -22.18
C VAL A 353 24.23 -6.56 -21.28
N ILE A 354 22.93 -6.86 -21.44
CA ILE A 354 21.87 -6.32 -20.59
C ILE A 354 22.06 -6.78 -19.14
N ALA A 355 22.37 -8.05 -18.93
CA ALA A 355 22.60 -8.64 -17.60
C ALA A 355 23.79 -7.98 -16.88
N ARG A 356 24.88 -7.71 -17.58
CA ARG A 356 26.02 -6.95 -17.02
C ARG A 356 25.62 -5.51 -16.67
N GLY A 357 24.81 -4.87 -17.53
CA GLY A 357 24.34 -3.52 -17.33
C GLY A 357 23.25 -3.36 -16.26
N THR A 358 22.84 -4.41 -15.57
CA THR A 358 21.76 -4.39 -14.56
C THR A 358 22.18 -5.01 -13.22
N PRO A 359 23.29 -4.53 -12.60
CA PRO A 359 23.72 -5.07 -11.32
C PRO A 359 22.66 -4.79 -10.24
N GLY A 360 22.43 -5.78 -9.36
CA GLY A 360 21.48 -5.67 -8.26
C GLY A 360 19.99 -5.76 -8.65
N PHE A 361 19.65 -5.98 -9.92
CA PHE A 361 18.27 -6.19 -10.33
C PHE A 361 17.75 -7.53 -9.86
N SER A 362 16.55 -7.52 -9.31
CA SER A 362 15.77 -8.72 -9.01
C SER A 362 15.13 -9.30 -10.28
N GLY A 363 14.58 -10.51 -10.16
CA GLY A 363 13.81 -11.12 -11.27
C GLY A 363 12.61 -10.25 -11.70
N ALA A 364 11.96 -9.56 -10.78
CA ALA A 364 10.85 -8.64 -11.07
C ALA A 364 11.32 -7.39 -11.82
N ASP A 365 12.49 -6.84 -11.46
CA ASP A 365 13.06 -5.68 -12.16
C ASP A 365 13.44 -6.03 -13.58
N LEU A 366 14.00 -7.22 -13.81
CA LEU A 366 14.34 -7.73 -15.15
C LEU A 366 13.09 -7.97 -16.00
N ALA A 367 12.02 -8.52 -15.39
CA ALA A 367 10.73 -8.67 -16.07
C ALA A 367 10.14 -7.31 -16.47
N ASN A 368 10.24 -6.31 -15.57
CA ASN A 368 9.82 -4.95 -15.85
C ASN A 368 10.68 -4.31 -16.97
N LEU A 369 12.00 -4.54 -16.98
CA LEU A 369 12.90 -4.07 -18.03
C LEU A 369 12.48 -4.59 -19.40
N VAL A 370 12.19 -5.88 -19.51
CA VAL A 370 11.71 -6.51 -20.75
C VAL A 370 10.38 -5.89 -21.21
N ASN A 371 9.47 -5.66 -20.27
CA ASN A 371 8.18 -5.03 -20.55
C ASN A 371 8.33 -3.56 -20.99
N GLU A 372 9.18 -2.78 -20.32
CA GLU A 372 9.43 -1.37 -20.69
C GLU A 372 10.09 -1.25 -22.07
N ALA A 373 11.03 -2.15 -22.41
CA ALA A 373 11.63 -2.20 -23.73
C ALA A 373 10.57 -2.47 -24.81
N ALA A 374 9.66 -3.40 -24.58
CA ALA A 374 8.55 -3.67 -25.49
C ALA A 374 7.61 -2.46 -25.65
N LEU A 375 7.35 -1.73 -24.55
CA LEU A 375 6.56 -0.50 -24.61
C LEU A 375 7.26 0.63 -25.39
N PHE A 376 8.59 0.75 -25.29
CA PHE A 376 9.36 1.69 -26.11
C PHE A 376 9.29 1.32 -27.58
N ALA A 377 9.46 0.04 -27.94
CA ALA A 377 9.33 -0.45 -29.32
C ALA A 377 7.94 -0.16 -29.90
N ALA A 378 6.89 -0.42 -29.11
CA ALA A 378 5.52 -0.14 -29.52
C ALA A 378 5.26 1.36 -29.77
N ARG A 379 5.78 2.24 -28.91
CA ARG A 379 5.69 3.70 -29.12
C ARG A 379 6.43 4.18 -30.38
N ALA A 380 7.54 3.51 -30.71
CA ALA A 380 8.30 3.78 -31.92
C ALA A 380 7.71 3.11 -33.19
N ASN A 381 6.55 2.44 -33.07
CA ASN A 381 5.92 1.65 -34.14
C ASN A 381 6.85 0.58 -34.76
N ARG A 382 7.80 0.05 -33.96
CA ARG A 382 8.68 -1.05 -34.39
C ARG A 382 7.95 -2.39 -34.26
N ARG A 383 8.35 -3.37 -35.08
CA ARG A 383 7.79 -4.73 -35.03
C ARG A 383 8.55 -5.66 -34.10
N THR A 384 9.79 -5.36 -33.83
CA THR A 384 10.72 -6.10 -32.98
C THR A 384 11.32 -5.15 -31.94
N VAL A 385 11.73 -5.70 -30.79
CA VAL A 385 12.44 -4.95 -29.75
C VAL A 385 13.93 -5.09 -30.01
N THR A 386 14.62 -3.97 -30.21
CA THR A 386 16.07 -3.91 -30.47
C THR A 386 16.85 -3.62 -29.20
N MET A 387 18.18 -3.69 -29.25
CA MET A 387 19.07 -3.36 -28.13
C MET A 387 18.88 -1.90 -27.67
N GLU A 388 18.56 -0.99 -28.59
CA GLU A 388 18.30 0.43 -28.30
C GLU A 388 17.14 0.62 -27.32
N GLU A 389 16.03 -0.12 -27.50
CA GLU A 389 14.89 -0.03 -26.59
C GLU A 389 15.22 -0.61 -25.21
N PHE A 390 16.04 -1.66 -25.15
CA PHE A 390 16.53 -2.19 -23.87
C PHE A 390 17.41 -1.18 -23.13
N GLU A 391 18.28 -0.47 -23.84
CA GLU A 391 19.10 0.60 -23.26
C GLU A 391 18.23 1.74 -22.71
N LYS A 392 17.25 2.20 -23.50
CA LYS A 392 16.27 3.22 -23.05
C LYS A 392 15.46 2.78 -21.84
N ALA A 393 15.04 1.52 -21.82
CA ALA A 393 14.31 0.95 -20.69
C ALA A 393 15.18 0.86 -19.43
N LYS A 394 16.43 0.40 -19.56
CA LYS A 394 17.42 0.36 -18.50
C LYS A 394 17.64 1.75 -17.90
N ASP A 395 17.88 2.75 -18.77
CA ASP A 395 18.06 4.14 -18.35
C ASP A 395 16.86 4.67 -17.57
N LYS A 396 15.65 4.42 -18.08
CA LYS A 396 14.42 4.84 -17.41
C LYS A 396 14.26 4.22 -16.02
N ILE A 397 14.62 2.94 -15.86
CA ILE A 397 14.49 2.22 -14.58
C ILE A 397 15.56 2.68 -13.59
N MET A 398 16.82 2.81 -14.04
CA MET A 398 17.94 3.15 -13.15
C MET A 398 18.00 4.64 -12.81
N MET A 399 17.74 5.52 -13.76
CA MET A 399 17.89 6.97 -13.64
C MET A 399 16.57 7.74 -13.59
N GLY A 400 15.43 7.08 -13.86
CA GLY A 400 14.12 7.72 -13.98
C GLY A 400 13.80 8.22 -15.39
N ALA A 401 12.58 8.72 -15.56
CA ALA A 401 12.11 9.24 -16.84
C ALA A 401 12.83 10.57 -17.21
N GLU A 402 13.13 10.75 -18.50
CA GLU A 402 13.66 12.01 -19.03
C GLU A 402 12.67 13.16 -18.83
N ARG A 403 13.15 14.29 -18.35
CA ARG A 403 12.38 15.53 -18.19
C ARG A 403 12.59 16.48 -19.37
N ARG A 404 12.16 16.08 -20.56
CA ARG A 404 12.32 16.88 -21.79
C ARG A 404 11.61 18.25 -21.77
N SER A 405 10.63 18.42 -20.89
CA SER A 405 9.92 19.70 -20.71
C SER A 405 10.66 20.70 -19.83
N MET A 406 11.74 20.28 -19.17
CA MET A 406 12.55 21.16 -18.33
C MET A 406 13.59 21.87 -19.18
N VAL A 407 13.40 23.16 -19.38
CA VAL A 407 14.37 24.00 -20.07
C VAL A 407 15.37 24.51 -19.05
N MET A 408 16.60 24.01 -19.11
CA MET A 408 17.71 24.55 -18.32
C MET A 408 18.27 25.80 -18.97
N SER A 409 18.69 26.77 -18.15
CA SER A 409 19.47 27.91 -18.65
C SER A 409 20.83 27.43 -19.19
N GLU A 410 21.44 28.20 -20.10
CA GLU A 410 22.78 27.86 -20.62
C GLU A 410 23.83 27.79 -19.51
N GLU A 411 23.67 28.63 -18.48
CA GLU A 411 24.55 28.64 -17.32
C GLU A 411 24.39 27.34 -16.50
N GLU A 412 23.16 26.92 -16.20
CA GLU A 412 22.89 25.65 -15.49
C GLU A 412 23.36 24.45 -16.31
N ARG A 413 23.14 24.47 -17.63
CA ARG A 413 23.60 23.42 -18.53
C ARG A 413 25.13 23.29 -18.53
N LYS A 414 25.83 24.42 -18.58
CA LYS A 414 27.29 24.47 -18.49
C LYS A 414 27.78 23.98 -17.13
N LEU A 415 27.18 24.43 -16.04
CA LEU A 415 27.52 24.04 -14.69
C LEU A 415 27.35 22.52 -14.51
N THR A 416 26.20 21.96 -14.92
CA THR A 416 25.93 20.53 -14.87
C THR A 416 26.92 19.74 -15.71
N ALA A 417 27.31 20.23 -16.91
CA ALA A 417 28.29 19.56 -17.76
C ALA A 417 29.66 19.42 -17.06
N TYR A 418 30.14 20.49 -16.43
CA TYR A 418 31.38 20.42 -15.68
C TYR A 418 31.28 19.56 -14.43
N HIS A 419 30.16 19.60 -13.73
CA HIS A 419 29.90 18.76 -12.57
C HIS A 419 30.00 17.27 -12.92
N GLU A 420 29.26 16.82 -13.94
CA GLU A 420 29.26 15.43 -14.37
C GLU A 420 30.60 14.99 -14.98
N ALA A 421 31.26 15.89 -15.74
CA ALA A 421 32.58 15.63 -16.23
C ALA A 421 33.61 15.46 -15.11
N GLY A 422 33.47 16.21 -14.00
CA GLY A 422 34.29 16.08 -12.82
C GLY A 422 34.22 14.70 -12.21
N HIS A 423 33.01 14.17 -12.01
CA HIS A 423 32.79 12.79 -11.53
C HIS A 423 33.45 11.77 -12.45
N ALA A 424 33.26 11.89 -13.76
CA ALA A 424 33.77 10.94 -14.74
C ALA A 424 35.31 10.92 -14.75
N ILE A 425 35.97 12.08 -14.78
CA ILE A 425 37.44 12.18 -14.85
C ILE A 425 38.08 11.64 -13.58
N VAL A 426 37.56 12.01 -12.40
CA VAL A 426 38.07 11.48 -11.14
C VAL A 426 37.87 9.98 -11.08
N GLY A 427 36.67 9.48 -11.41
CA GLY A 427 36.36 8.04 -11.40
C GLY A 427 37.27 7.23 -12.31
N LEU A 428 37.62 7.75 -13.49
CA LEU A 428 38.54 7.08 -14.43
C LEU A 428 40.03 7.17 -14.02
N SER A 429 40.38 8.14 -13.18
CA SER A 429 41.78 8.39 -12.79
C SER A 429 42.16 7.72 -11.47
N VAL A 430 41.18 7.35 -10.64
CA VAL A 430 41.43 6.64 -9.37
C VAL A 430 41.52 5.13 -9.58
N PRO A 431 42.30 4.39 -8.77
CA PRO A 431 42.41 2.93 -8.88
C PRO A 431 41.16 2.22 -8.37
N ASP A 432 40.90 1.02 -8.87
CA ASP A 432 39.85 0.11 -8.40
C ASP A 432 38.43 0.70 -8.41
N HIS A 433 38.18 1.72 -9.23
CA HIS A 433 36.84 2.29 -9.46
C HIS A 433 36.12 1.48 -10.56
N ASP A 434 34.79 1.53 -10.59
CA ASP A 434 34.01 0.99 -11.68
C ASP A 434 34.19 1.85 -12.94
N PRO A 435 34.21 1.24 -14.15
CA PRO A 435 34.30 1.99 -15.38
C PRO A 435 33.09 2.90 -15.59
N VAL A 436 33.33 4.06 -16.21
CA VAL A 436 32.27 4.98 -16.60
C VAL A 436 31.55 4.40 -17.81
N TYR A 437 30.27 4.15 -17.67
CA TYR A 437 29.44 3.63 -18.76
C TYR A 437 28.93 4.74 -19.69
N LYS A 438 28.39 5.81 -19.10
CA LYS A 438 27.95 7.01 -19.81
C LYS A 438 27.81 8.20 -18.87
N VAL A 439 27.85 9.41 -19.44
CA VAL A 439 27.58 10.67 -18.76
C VAL A 439 26.50 11.42 -19.52
N THR A 440 25.53 11.98 -18.82
CA THR A 440 24.43 12.73 -19.43
C THR A 440 24.09 13.97 -18.62
N ILE A 441 23.76 15.05 -19.33
CA ILE A 441 23.21 16.28 -18.74
C ILE A 441 21.70 16.43 -19.02
N ILE A 442 21.05 15.40 -19.54
CA ILE A 442 19.59 15.37 -19.68
C ILE A 442 18.97 15.16 -18.30
N PRO A 443 18.12 16.07 -17.82
CA PRO A 443 17.51 15.94 -16.51
C PRO A 443 16.65 14.67 -16.38
N ARG A 444 16.88 13.91 -15.30
CA ARG A 444 16.14 12.68 -15.01
C ARG A 444 15.71 12.65 -13.54
N GLY A 445 14.46 12.37 -13.28
CA GLY A 445 13.95 12.32 -11.90
C GLY A 445 14.20 13.64 -11.14
N ARG A 446 15.08 13.63 -10.14
CA ARG A 446 15.51 14.81 -9.37
C ARG A 446 16.89 15.32 -9.79
N ALA A 447 17.65 14.57 -10.56
CA ALA A 447 19.00 14.93 -10.99
C ALA A 447 18.96 15.76 -12.27
N LEU A 448 19.84 16.75 -12.37
CA LEU A 448 20.04 17.58 -13.57
C LEU A 448 20.95 16.90 -14.58
N GLY A 449 21.89 16.08 -14.09
CA GLY A 449 22.76 15.22 -14.86
C GLY A 449 23.02 13.92 -14.12
N VAL A 450 23.65 12.95 -14.75
CA VAL A 450 24.03 11.68 -14.15
C VAL A 450 25.30 11.13 -14.80
N THR A 451 26.30 10.83 -13.97
CA THR A 451 27.47 10.03 -14.35
C THR A 451 27.26 8.60 -13.90
N MET A 452 27.17 7.69 -14.85
CA MET A 452 26.85 6.30 -14.58
C MET A 452 28.11 5.42 -14.62
N PHE A 453 28.40 4.79 -13.49
CA PHE A 453 29.43 3.78 -13.36
C PHE A 453 28.78 2.40 -13.33
N LEU A 454 29.31 1.44 -14.09
CA LEU A 454 28.82 0.07 -14.11
C LEU A 454 29.95 -0.90 -13.75
N PRO A 455 29.77 -1.77 -12.75
CA PRO A 455 30.75 -2.79 -12.45
C PRO A 455 30.82 -3.82 -13.57
N GLU A 456 32.03 -4.27 -13.91
CA GLU A 456 32.25 -5.33 -14.89
C GLU A 456 31.74 -6.69 -14.39
N GLU A 457 31.81 -6.91 -13.06
CA GLU A 457 31.40 -8.13 -12.38
C GLU A 457 30.65 -7.82 -11.08
N ASP A 458 29.79 -8.74 -10.66
CA ASP A 458 29.13 -8.64 -9.35
C ASP A 458 30.19 -8.84 -8.24
N ARG A 459 30.23 -7.91 -7.29
CA ARG A 459 31.21 -7.94 -6.18
C ARG A 459 30.47 -7.97 -4.84
N TYR A 460 30.92 -8.87 -3.99
CA TYR A 460 30.35 -9.07 -2.66
C TYR A 460 31.16 -8.42 -1.53
N SER A 461 32.39 -7.92 -1.85
CA SER A 461 33.26 -7.24 -0.90
C SER A 461 33.91 -6.01 -1.53
N HIS A 462 34.17 -5.00 -0.71
CA HIS A 462 34.81 -3.77 -1.10
C HIS A 462 36.10 -3.57 -0.32
N SER A 463 37.21 -3.35 -1.02
CA SER A 463 38.48 -3.00 -0.39
C SER A 463 38.46 -1.56 0.09
N MET A 464 39.26 -1.22 1.11
CA MET A 464 39.46 0.15 1.57
C MET A 464 39.82 1.08 0.41
N ARG A 465 40.74 0.66 -0.45
CA ARG A 465 41.21 1.43 -1.62
C ARG A 465 40.07 1.76 -2.60
N ARG A 466 39.16 0.82 -2.83
CA ARG A 466 37.96 1.04 -3.66
C ARG A 466 37.01 2.05 -3.04
N LEU A 467 36.76 1.94 -1.73
CA LEU A 467 35.88 2.88 -1.02
C LEU A 467 36.44 4.30 -1.05
N GLU A 468 37.76 4.46 -0.86
CA GLU A 468 38.45 5.75 -0.99
C GLU A 468 38.35 6.30 -2.43
N SER A 469 38.48 5.44 -3.42
CA SER A 469 38.30 5.85 -4.82
C SER A 469 36.87 6.29 -5.12
N GLN A 470 35.87 5.62 -4.55
CA GLN A 470 34.47 6.04 -4.61
C GLN A 470 34.26 7.43 -3.97
N ILE A 471 34.82 7.64 -2.76
CA ILE A 471 34.72 8.93 -2.06
C ILE A 471 35.36 10.03 -2.91
N SER A 472 36.56 9.78 -3.48
CA SER A 472 37.22 10.75 -4.37
C SER A 472 36.36 11.11 -5.58
N SER A 473 35.73 10.11 -6.24
CA SER A 473 34.86 10.31 -7.39
C SER A 473 33.62 11.15 -7.04
N LEU A 474 33.01 10.93 -5.86
CA LEU A 474 31.86 11.72 -5.39
C LEU A 474 32.17 13.21 -5.22
N PHE A 475 33.41 13.58 -4.90
CA PHE A 475 33.80 14.98 -4.81
C PHE A 475 34.11 15.63 -6.16
N GLY A 476 34.23 14.83 -7.25
CA GLY A 476 34.61 15.32 -8.57
C GLY A 476 33.74 16.45 -9.09
N GLY A 477 32.41 16.34 -8.96
CA GLY A 477 31.47 17.35 -9.41
C GLY A 477 31.65 18.69 -8.70
N ARG A 478 31.66 18.70 -7.37
CA ARG A 478 31.84 19.91 -6.56
C ARG A 478 33.18 20.60 -6.81
N ILE A 479 34.24 19.81 -6.98
CA ILE A 479 35.58 20.35 -7.23
C ILE A 479 35.65 20.96 -8.63
N ALA A 480 35.04 20.34 -9.63
CA ALA A 480 34.96 20.89 -10.97
C ALA A 480 34.22 22.25 -10.98
N GLU A 481 33.09 22.36 -10.26
CA GLU A 481 32.40 23.65 -10.08
C GLU A 481 33.35 24.71 -9.46
N LYS A 482 34.04 24.35 -8.38
CA LYS A 482 34.99 25.25 -7.67
C LYS A 482 36.14 25.73 -8.56
N LEU A 483 36.73 24.82 -9.35
CA LEU A 483 37.87 25.14 -10.22
C LEU A 483 37.50 26.05 -11.37
N ILE A 484 36.31 25.84 -11.97
CA ILE A 484 35.92 26.55 -13.20
C ILE A 484 35.17 27.85 -12.92
N PHE A 485 34.25 27.84 -11.95
CA PHE A 485 33.38 28.99 -11.66
C PHE A 485 33.81 29.77 -10.39
N GLY A 486 34.75 29.24 -9.64
CA GLY A 486 35.21 29.83 -8.39
C GLY A 486 34.46 29.34 -7.14
N PRO A 487 35.03 29.58 -5.93
CA PRO A 487 34.49 29.03 -4.68
C PRO A 487 33.10 29.57 -4.33
N ASP A 488 32.76 30.79 -4.77
CA ASP A 488 31.50 31.45 -4.45
C ASP A 488 30.34 30.97 -5.36
N CYS A 489 30.64 30.25 -6.44
CA CYS A 489 29.67 29.74 -7.40
C CYS A 489 29.36 28.24 -7.25
N VAL A 490 29.90 27.61 -6.21
CA VAL A 490 29.62 26.21 -5.91
C VAL A 490 28.16 26.04 -5.48
N THR A 491 27.46 25.07 -6.08
CA THR A 491 26.02 24.90 -5.89
C THR A 491 25.67 23.83 -4.85
N THR A 492 24.38 23.74 -4.55
CA THR A 492 23.82 22.67 -3.70
C THR A 492 23.67 21.34 -4.46
N GLY A 493 24.03 21.27 -5.74
CA GLY A 493 23.93 20.07 -6.57
C GLY A 493 24.66 18.87 -5.98
N ALA A 494 25.83 19.11 -5.37
CA ALA A 494 26.64 18.08 -4.73
C ALA A 494 26.12 17.59 -3.35
N SER A 495 24.91 17.96 -2.91
CA SER A 495 24.42 17.58 -1.57
C SER A 495 24.36 16.06 -1.36
N ASN A 496 23.86 15.32 -2.34
CA ASN A 496 23.77 13.85 -2.29
C ASN A 496 25.17 13.20 -2.30
N ASP A 497 26.12 13.75 -3.06
CA ASP A 497 27.47 13.24 -3.15
C ASP A 497 28.21 13.40 -1.81
N ILE A 498 28.02 14.55 -1.15
CA ILE A 498 28.57 14.82 0.18
C ILE A 498 27.96 13.88 1.22
N GLU A 499 26.64 13.66 1.18
CA GLU A 499 25.94 12.74 2.07
C GLU A 499 26.49 11.32 1.91
N ARG A 500 26.56 10.81 0.67
CA ARG A 500 27.10 9.47 0.38
C ARG A 500 28.57 9.33 0.77
N ALA A 501 29.40 10.33 0.48
CA ALA A 501 30.81 10.33 0.86
C ALA A 501 30.98 10.26 2.39
N THR A 502 30.14 11.01 3.12
CA THR A 502 30.13 11.01 4.60
C THR A 502 29.68 9.66 5.15
N ASP A 503 28.63 9.08 4.60
CA ASP A 503 28.12 7.77 5.02
C ASP A 503 29.12 6.64 4.78
N ILE A 504 29.78 6.64 3.62
CA ILE A 504 30.84 5.67 3.32
C ILE A 504 31.98 5.83 4.32
N SER A 505 32.48 7.05 4.53
CA SER A 505 33.58 7.34 5.45
C SER A 505 33.22 6.95 6.88
N ARG A 506 32.01 7.26 7.34
CA ARG A 506 31.51 6.87 8.67
C ARG A 506 31.42 5.35 8.82
N ASN A 507 30.89 4.64 7.82
CA ASN A 507 30.83 3.17 7.83
C ASN A 507 32.24 2.54 7.82
N MET A 508 33.21 3.13 7.11
CA MET A 508 34.60 2.69 7.12
C MET A 508 35.19 2.71 8.54
N VAL A 509 34.88 3.75 9.30
CA VAL A 509 35.40 3.97 10.66
C VAL A 509 34.58 3.14 11.68
N THR A 510 33.25 3.16 11.60
CA THR A 510 32.41 2.64 12.69
C THR A 510 31.95 1.21 12.49
N LYS A 511 31.85 0.71 11.24
CA LYS A 511 31.34 -0.63 10.93
C LYS A 511 32.40 -1.60 10.43
N TRP A 512 33.31 -1.13 9.57
CA TRP A 512 34.25 -2.01 8.88
C TRP A 512 35.65 -2.01 9.47
N GLY A 513 35.89 -1.21 10.52
CA GLY A 513 37.13 -1.22 11.27
C GLY A 513 38.36 -0.83 10.44
N PHE A 514 38.22 0.12 9.49
CA PHE A 514 39.31 0.58 8.61
C PHE A 514 40.11 1.75 9.22
N SER A 515 39.84 2.18 10.45
CA SER A 515 40.64 3.16 11.15
C SER A 515 41.75 2.47 11.96
N GLU A 516 42.98 2.86 11.77
CA GLU A 516 44.11 2.37 12.58
C GLU A 516 44.04 2.83 14.05
N ARG A 517 43.48 4.03 14.29
CA ARG A 517 43.37 4.61 15.64
C ARG A 517 42.29 3.93 16.48
N LEU A 518 41.20 3.51 15.85
CA LEU A 518 40.05 2.89 16.52
C LEU A 518 40.11 1.35 16.47
N GLY A 519 40.93 0.80 15.59
CA GLY A 519 41.09 -0.64 15.42
C GLY A 519 39.88 -1.33 14.80
N PRO A 520 39.90 -2.67 14.67
CA PRO A 520 38.82 -3.46 14.05
C PRO A 520 37.67 -3.70 15.05
N LEU A 521 37.04 -2.61 15.50
CA LEU A 521 35.90 -2.62 16.42
C LEU A 521 34.68 -2.00 15.76
N THR A 522 33.48 -2.42 16.18
CA THR A 522 32.22 -1.86 15.73
C THR A 522 31.70 -0.84 16.74
N TYR A 523 31.43 0.37 16.28
CA TYR A 523 30.90 1.49 17.05
C TYR A 523 29.52 1.94 16.56
N THR A 524 28.78 1.04 15.94
CA THR A 524 27.41 1.33 15.48
C THR A 524 26.46 1.35 16.65
N GLU A 525 25.65 2.41 16.73
CA GLU A 525 24.41 2.35 17.49
C GLU A 525 23.53 1.30 16.82
N GLU A 526 23.19 0.22 17.52
CA GLU A 526 22.08 -0.61 17.09
C GLU A 526 20.85 0.31 17.12
N ASP A 527 20.20 0.49 15.97
CA ASP A 527 18.87 1.08 15.90
C ASP A 527 17.92 0.16 16.68
N GLY A 528 17.97 0.28 18.00
CA GLY A 528 17.00 -0.34 18.88
C GLY A 528 15.63 0.19 18.46
N GLU A 529 14.67 -0.71 18.28
CA GLU A 529 13.30 -0.39 17.92
C GLU A 529 12.84 0.86 18.69
N VAL A 530 12.49 1.92 17.96
CA VAL A 530 11.94 3.15 18.52
C VAL A 530 10.62 2.81 19.19
N PHE A 531 10.65 2.59 20.48
CA PHE A 531 9.47 2.40 21.31
C PHE A 531 8.69 3.72 21.32
N LEU A 532 7.63 3.78 20.50
CA LEU A 532 6.66 4.88 20.51
C LEU A 532 6.02 4.97 21.90
N GLY A 533 6.49 5.88 22.74
CA GLY A 533 5.81 6.23 23.99
C GLY A 533 6.67 6.50 25.23
N ARG A 534 7.96 6.22 25.21
CA ARG A 534 8.90 6.72 26.22
C ARG A 534 10.13 7.29 25.52
N SER A 535 10.51 8.50 25.87
CA SER A 535 11.84 9.03 25.56
C SER A 535 12.86 8.09 26.22
N VAL A 536 13.28 7.07 25.47
CA VAL A 536 14.43 6.28 25.89
C VAL A 536 15.60 7.23 25.78
N THR A 537 16.17 7.55 26.91
CA THR A 537 17.48 8.20 27.00
C THR A 537 18.38 7.35 26.10
N GLN A 538 18.80 7.87 24.94
CA GLN A 538 19.79 7.23 24.11
C GLN A 538 21.02 7.07 24.99
N HIS A 539 21.27 5.84 25.43
CA HIS A 539 22.56 5.54 26.03
C HIS A 539 23.60 5.65 24.91
N LYS A 540 24.35 6.74 24.88
CA LYS A 540 25.56 6.84 24.08
C LYS A 540 26.43 5.63 24.43
N GLN A 541 26.46 4.64 23.54
CA GLN A 541 27.33 3.46 23.72
C GLN A 541 28.82 3.82 23.55
N VAL A 542 29.07 5.00 23.05
CA VAL A 542 30.41 5.49 22.74
C VAL A 542 30.76 6.67 23.68
N SER A 543 31.92 6.64 24.30
CA SER A 543 32.42 7.76 25.13
C SER A 543 32.62 9.02 24.27
N ASP A 544 32.50 10.20 24.86
CA ASP A 544 32.69 11.46 24.13
C ASP A 544 34.09 11.56 23.50
N VAL A 545 35.10 10.96 24.13
CA VAL A 545 36.46 10.90 23.58
C VAL A 545 36.50 10.03 22.33
N THR A 546 35.87 8.88 22.36
CA THR A 546 35.80 7.97 21.17
C THR A 546 35.00 8.62 20.06
N ALA A 547 33.86 9.28 20.36
CA ALA A 547 33.08 10.01 19.37
C ALA A 547 33.90 11.11 18.67
N HIS A 548 34.72 11.85 19.44
CA HIS A 548 35.63 12.85 18.87
C HIS A 548 36.66 12.22 17.92
N VAL A 549 37.22 11.07 18.28
CA VAL A 549 38.17 10.34 17.42
C VAL A 549 37.47 9.83 16.16
N ILE A 550 36.22 9.36 16.25
CA ILE A 550 35.44 8.97 15.07
C ILE A 550 35.26 10.16 14.11
N ASP A 551 34.88 11.33 14.64
CA ASP A 551 34.68 12.53 13.83
C ASP A 551 36.00 13.00 13.16
N GLU A 552 37.14 12.95 13.88
CA GLU A 552 38.46 13.23 13.33
C GLU A 552 38.85 12.27 12.20
N GLU A 553 38.66 10.95 12.40
CA GLU A 553 38.97 9.94 11.37
C GLU A 553 38.10 10.10 10.13
N VAL A 554 36.77 10.29 10.29
CA VAL A 554 35.84 10.54 9.18
C VAL A 554 36.29 11.77 8.41
N ARG A 555 36.62 12.88 9.10
CA ARG A 555 37.09 14.10 8.48
C ARG A 555 38.39 13.87 7.72
N SER A 556 39.36 13.18 8.33
CA SER A 556 40.63 12.85 7.69
C SER A 556 40.46 12.04 6.38
N ILE A 557 39.55 11.09 6.36
CA ILE A 557 39.22 10.31 5.14
C ILE A 557 38.64 11.23 4.07
N ILE A 558 37.71 12.11 4.43
CA ILE A 558 37.07 13.04 3.50
C ILE A 558 38.11 14.03 2.94
N ASP A 559 38.89 14.71 3.81
CA ASP A 559 39.84 15.73 3.41
C ASP A 559 40.90 15.13 2.46
N ARG A 560 41.49 13.97 2.79
CA ARG A 560 42.46 13.26 1.96
C ARG A 560 41.91 12.92 0.56
N ASN A 561 40.67 12.44 0.47
CA ASN A 561 40.04 12.07 -0.79
C ASN A 561 39.60 13.29 -1.59
N TYR A 562 39.22 14.37 -0.90
CA TYR A 562 38.92 15.68 -1.53
C TYR A 562 40.18 16.26 -2.19
N GLU A 563 41.30 16.34 -1.45
CA GLU A 563 42.61 16.82 -1.96
C GLU A 563 43.06 15.96 -3.16
N ARG A 564 42.90 14.65 -3.07
CA ARG A 564 43.21 13.73 -4.18
C ARG A 564 42.40 14.03 -5.44
N ALA A 565 41.10 14.24 -5.29
CA ALA A 565 40.23 14.58 -6.42
C ALA A 565 40.56 15.95 -7.01
N GLU A 566 40.92 16.95 -6.16
CA GLU A 566 41.33 18.28 -6.60
C GLU A 566 42.65 18.22 -7.39
N SER A 567 43.65 17.43 -6.96
CA SER A 567 44.89 17.22 -7.70
C SER A 567 44.62 16.59 -9.08
N ILE A 568 43.79 15.51 -9.12
CA ILE A 568 43.46 14.83 -10.36
C ILE A 568 42.78 15.77 -11.37
N LEU A 569 41.81 16.59 -10.94
CA LEU A 569 41.13 17.52 -11.81
C LEU A 569 42.02 18.65 -12.28
N THR A 570 42.90 19.17 -11.41
CA THR A 570 43.86 20.21 -11.78
C THR A 570 44.84 19.72 -12.84
N GLU A 571 45.34 18.47 -12.72
CA GLU A 571 46.22 17.84 -13.71
C GLU A 571 45.54 17.54 -15.06
N ASN A 572 44.22 17.36 -15.04
CA ASN A 572 43.43 16.99 -16.24
C ASN A 572 42.44 18.09 -16.69
N LEU A 573 42.78 19.36 -16.47
CA LEU A 573 41.89 20.48 -16.76
C LEU A 573 41.48 20.56 -18.23
N ASP A 574 42.41 20.26 -19.16
CA ASP A 574 42.13 20.22 -20.60
C ASP A 574 41.09 19.16 -20.94
N LYS A 575 41.17 17.98 -20.30
CA LYS A 575 40.19 16.91 -20.52
C LYS A 575 38.84 17.28 -19.90
N LEU A 576 38.83 18.01 -18.77
CA LEU A 576 37.62 18.51 -18.13
C LEU A 576 36.86 19.46 -19.10
N HIS A 577 37.58 20.39 -19.75
CA HIS A 577 36.99 21.28 -20.75
C HIS A 577 36.45 20.49 -21.93
N SER A 578 37.26 19.58 -22.49
CA SER A 578 36.85 18.77 -23.67
C SER A 578 35.62 17.91 -23.37
N MET A 579 35.53 17.33 -22.13
CA MET A 579 34.39 16.52 -21.74
C MET A 579 33.14 17.36 -21.50
N ALA A 580 33.25 18.52 -20.88
CA ALA A 580 32.15 19.45 -20.68
C ALA A 580 31.61 19.97 -22.01
N ASP A 581 32.49 20.34 -22.95
CA ASP A 581 32.09 20.78 -24.29
C ASP A 581 31.39 19.69 -25.10
N ALA A 582 31.88 18.44 -24.98
CA ALA A 582 31.21 17.29 -25.57
C ALA A 582 29.81 17.05 -24.97
N LEU A 583 29.66 17.19 -23.65
CA LEU A 583 28.37 17.10 -22.97
C LEU A 583 27.41 18.22 -23.40
N ILE A 584 27.88 19.44 -23.50
CA ILE A 584 27.06 20.57 -23.98
C ILE A 584 26.61 20.33 -25.43
N LYS A 585 27.45 19.72 -26.27
CA LYS A 585 27.17 19.45 -27.67
C LYS A 585 26.26 18.27 -27.90
N TYR A 586 26.53 17.13 -27.24
CA TYR A 586 25.87 15.86 -27.49
C TYR A 586 24.84 15.48 -26.43
N GLU A 587 24.77 16.20 -25.30
CA GLU A 587 23.91 15.99 -24.13
C GLU A 587 24.15 14.66 -23.39
N THR A 588 24.62 13.65 -24.10
CA THR A 588 25.00 12.34 -23.54
C THR A 588 26.25 11.86 -24.28
N ILE A 589 27.24 11.40 -23.51
CA ILE A 589 28.46 10.79 -24.05
C ILE A 589 28.60 9.35 -23.55
N SER A 590 28.99 8.47 -24.48
CA SER A 590 29.20 7.04 -24.23
C SER A 590 30.63 6.74 -23.79
N GLU A 591 30.86 5.51 -23.31
CA GLU A 591 32.17 5.00 -22.94
C GLU A 591 33.23 5.20 -24.03
N GLU A 592 32.89 5.01 -25.34
CA GLU A 592 33.81 5.19 -26.46
C GLU A 592 34.24 6.65 -26.62
N GLN A 593 33.31 7.59 -26.50
CA GLN A 593 33.58 9.02 -26.59
C GLN A 593 34.42 9.50 -25.39
N ILE A 594 34.09 8.99 -24.19
CA ILE A 594 34.85 9.27 -22.97
C ILE A 594 36.30 8.76 -23.13
N SER A 595 36.48 7.57 -23.69
CA SER A 595 37.82 7.01 -23.95
C SER A 595 38.63 7.84 -24.94
N ASP A 596 37.97 8.38 -26.01
CA ASP A 596 38.63 9.27 -26.96
C ASP A 596 39.12 10.56 -26.26
N ILE A 597 38.27 11.18 -25.42
CA ILE A 597 38.62 12.40 -24.67
C ILE A 597 39.77 12.11 -23.68
N MET A 598 39.72 11.00 -22.95
CA MET A 598 40.78 10.65 -22.00
C MET A 598 42.12 10.37 -22.72
N ALA A 599 42.09 9.92 -23.98
CA ALA A 599 43.27 9.76 -24.83
C ALA A 599 43.72 11.05 -25.53
N GLY A 600 43.07 12.18 -25.24
CA GLY A 600 43.40 13.48 -25.89
C GLY A 600 42.98 13.59 -27.35
N ARG A 601 41.98 12.81 -27.77
CA ARG A 601 41.39 12.83 -29.11
C ARG A 601 40.03 13.53 -29.06
N ASP A 602 39.65 14.14 -30.21
CA ASP A 602 38.30 14.66 -30.33
C ASP A 602 37.26 13.51 -30.24
N PRO A 603 36.19 13.69 -29.49
CA PRO A 603 35.15 12.66 -29.33
C PRO A 603 34.42 12.45 -30.67
N ARG A 604 34.30 11.19 -31.09
CA ARG A 604 33.52 10.84 -32.29
C ARG A 604 32.06 11.21 -32.12
N PRO A 605 31.36 11.67 -33.18
CA PRO A 605 29.93 11.95 -33.07
C PRO A 605 29.13 10.66 -32.76
N PRO A 606 28.00 10.75 -32.04
CA PRO A 606 27.08 9.62 -31.86
C PRO A 606 26.58 9.10 -33.23
N PRO A 607 26.23 7.81 -33.36
CA PRO A 607 25.80 7.21 -34.63
C PRO A 607 24.60 7.92 -35.29
N ASP A 608 23.71 8.50 -34.52
CA ASP A 608 22.50 9.19 -34.98
C ASP A 608 22.63 10.71 -35.02
N TRP A 609 23.86 11.25 -34.88
CA TRP A 609 24.09 12.68 -34.84
C TRP A 609 24.01 13.29 -36.24
N THR A 610 23.06 14.22 -36.42
CA THR A 610 23.00 15.10 -37.59
C THR A 610 23.30 16.53 -37.16
N ASP A 611 24.28 17.19 -37.79
CA ASP A 611 24.69 18.57 -37.45
C ASP A 611 23.61 19.65 -37.72
N THR A 612 22.39 19.24 -38.03
CA THR A 612 21.26 20.15 -38.22
C THR A 612 20.48 20.26 -36.91
N PRO A 613 20.38 21.46 -36.31
CA PRO A 613 19.49 21.66 -35.15
C PRO A 613 18.07 21.37 -35.63
N THR A 614 17.46 20.30 -35.11
CA THR A 614 16.04 20.02 -35.32
C THR A 614 15.26 21.14 -34.62
N PRO A 615 14.56 22.04 -35.38
CA PRO A 615 13.71 23.01 -34.71
C PRO A 615 12.68 22.27 -33.88
N PRO A 616 12.33 22.76 -32.67
CA PRO A 616 11.30 22.14 -31.86
C PRO A 616 10.05 21.98 -32.72
N ALA A 617 9.49 20.76 -32.76
CA ALA A 617 8.29 20.48 -33.50
C ALA A 617 7.21 21.49 -33.08
N ALA A 618 6.84 22.36 -34.01
CA ALA A 618 5.75 23.29 -33.81
C ALA A 618 4.49 22.46 -33.47
N PRO A 619 3.69 22.85 -32.49
CA PRO A 619 2.44 22.17 -32.23
C PRO A 619 1.63 22.23 -33.51
N THR A 620 1.30 21.07 -34.09
CA THR A 620 0.38 20.93 -35.20
C THR A 620 -0.91 21.66 -34.84
N GLY A 621 -1.05 22.86 -35.43
CA GLY A 621 -2.25 23.67 -35.28
C GLY A 621 -3.44 22.88 -35.78
N MET A 622 -4.46 22.78 -34.95
CA MET A 622 -5.81 22.49 -35.40
C MET A 622 -6.18 23.55 -36.46
N GLU A 623 -6.43 23.09 -37.66
CA GLU A 623 -7.09 23.90 -38.69
C GLU A 623 -8.41 24.41 -38.12
N SER A 624 -8.53 25.71 -38.00
CA SER A 624 -9.77 26.39 -37.68
C SER A 624 -10.65 26.36 -38.91
N ASP A 625 -11.71 25.58 -38.87
CA ASP A 625 -12.81 25.64 -39.83
C ASP A 625 -13.68 26.87 -39.48
N GLU A 626 -13.55 27.93 -40.27
CA GLU A 626 -14.41 29.12 -40.24
C GLU A 626 -15.77 28.77 -40.85
N SER A 627 -16.83 28.64 -40.06
CA SER A 627 -18.18 28.95 -40.56
C SER A 627 -19.15 29.34 -39.47
N LYS A 628 -19.54 30.62 -39.52
CA LYS A 628 -20.84 31.21 -39.23
C LYS A 628 -21.43 31.18 -37.81
N GLY A 629 -21.41 32.37 -37.24
CA GLY A 629 -22.51 33.17 -36.66
C GLY A 629 -23.55 32.51 -35.77
N GLY A 630 -23.60 32.93 -34.50
CA GLY A 630 -24.71 32.73 -33.62
C GLY A 630 -24.43 33.35 -32.25
N GLU A 631 -25.01 34.52 -32.00
CA GLU A 631 -25.03 35.21 -30.72
C GLU A 631 -25.69 34.38 -29.62
N GLY A 632 -25.13 34.34 -28.41
CA GLY A 632 -25.74 33.68 -27.26
C GLY A 632 -24.95 33.89 -25.96
N GLN A 633 -25.36 34.88 -25.27
CA GLN A 633 -25.33 35.24 -23.84
C GLN A 633 -24.42 34.51 -22.84
N ILE A 634 -23.74 35.33 -22.14
CA ILE A 634 -22.93 35.26 -20.92
C ILE A 634 -23.65 34.53 -19.76
N GLY A 635 -23.00 33.58 -19.13
CA GLY A 635 -23.36 33.02 -17.82
C GLY A 635 -22.12 32.93 -16.92
N GLY A 636 -22.22 33.50 -15.74
CA GLY A 636 -21.17 33.77 -14.78
C GLY A 636 -20.63 32.56 -14.00
N PRO A 637 -19.70 32.78 -13.05
CA PRO A 637 -18.79 31.75 -12.53
C PRO A 637 -19.43 30.85 -11.47
N ALA A 638 -19.14 29.56 -11.52
CA ALA A 638 -19.50 28.59 -10.47
C ALA A 638 -18.39 28.50 -9.41
N SER A 639 -18.82 28.61 -8.18
CA SER A 639 -18.08 28.53 -6.94
C SER A 639 -17.53 27.10 -6.66
N GLN A 640 -16.39 27.09 -6.00
CA GLN A 640 -15.72 25.93 -5.39
C GLN A 640 -16.59 25.27 -4.29
N HIS A 641 -16.59 23.94 -4.31
CA HIS A 641 -16.62 23.12 -3.09
C HIS A 641 -15.64 21.97 -3.26
#